data_aac6b1e50346e165441fd7cc05e3a400
#
_entry.id   aac6b1e50346e165441fd7cc05e3a400
#
_cell.length_a   1.000
_cell.length_b   1.000
_cell.length_c   1.000
_cell.angle_alpha   90.00
_cell.angle_beta   90.00
_cell.angle_gamma   90.00
#
_symmetry.space_group_name_H-M   'P 1'
#
loop_
_entity.id
_entity.type
_entity.pdbx_description
1 polymer ?
#
loop_
_entity_poly.entity_id
_entity_poly.type
_entity_poly.pdbx_seq_one_letter_code
_entity_poly.pdbx_strand_id
1 'polypeptide(L)'
;MIILDYGTEVAGFPFISTSDVAAAVQLEFKYGESLVALSNPIGDGPWTFSNGLSNSFRVETFNVSTVGYTESFFIQGGQRWQSVRLLTNSSVTIESIGMRATGQHTDANELPGHMTTSNDIYNRIFDLGGRVVQVACVDKGNAPSTWEITDKGALIRGQTSAQSAEGVLLKAANYTLSFDTKITRGGTGWRVGSGISPIGPYFLLTSNYPDNNAFRNTNRTLLPPNTLIFNSDWSLVNQSSLPTPGNKYYPLNITVEEEKWHHISTSIQEDGYHVQLNGIEIAVVALPPPSNDFLFRSASRYEGTWGFGAFQDQISVVSNVSVTAANGTQIYSNPMTSQKVLVEYGVAPLNHSVCLDGAKRDRLVWIGDFYHTVRVLAQTTARWDYIIGSIEYALSYQVDTGPFAGFVPISTSLGTRPEYTDANPTWTGLVDYQDLFLAGIGEYFRYTGDTKGLRKHWDSIKKLAEARITFIDPSSGLVAGSPEVPNPASFLGPANGSAVTGLFAFTMDLLVPLALDMGDAEVASKFNSTASGLRDAINDKLWNPSLETYSLSLGSPGNFSLTGIAWAMLSGAANGDQASSSIRKLEELRFGVGYKTISSDEKSSNYQLAPNPSGFLLEALFQTSEKHQTNSTAATLHLLDGLWASMVNNDSYSSGASWERPRECDGNSEDACRMGDERAQSFYRGD
;
A
#
# COMPACT_ATOMS: atom_id res chain seq x y z
N MET A 1 24.18 -12.15 -18.48
CA MET A 1 23.40 -11.37 -17.51
C MET A 1 24.05 -10.00 -17.37
N ILE A 2 23.28 -8.94 -17.41
CA ILE A 2 23.68 -7.54 -17.17
C ILE A 2 23.03 -7.13 -15.87
N ILE A 3 23.74 -6.35 -15.04
CA ILE A 3 23.20 -5.72 -13.83
C ILE A 3 23.32 -4.21 -14.02
N LEU A 4 22.24 -3.51 -13.76
CA LEU A 4 22.12 -2.05 -13.80
C LEU A 4 21.97 -1.54 -12.37
N ASP A 5 22.74 -0.51 -12.02
CA ASP A 5 22.54 0.31 -10.82
C ASP A 5 22.08 1.70 -11.27
N TYR A 6 20.87 2.07 -10.90
CA TYR A 6 20.34 3.42 -11.19
C TYR A 6 20.92 4.50 -10.26
N GLY A 7 21.73 4.09 -9.27
CA GLY A 7 22.30 5.00 -8.26
C GLY A 7 21.28 5.53 -7.26
N THR A 8 20.01 5.35 -7.53
CA THR A 8 18.87 5.80 -6.71
C THR A 8 17.66 4.95 -6.99
N GLU A 9 16.67 5.00 -6.12
CA GLU A 9 15.38 4.36 -6.37
C GLU A 9 14.66 5.04 -7.55
N VAL A 10 14.10 4.22 -8.43
CA VAL A 10 13.30 4.61 -9.59
C VAL A 10 12.01 3.83 -9.64
N ALA A 11 10.96 4.43 -10.21
CA ALA A 11 9.68 3.79 -10.45
C ALA A 11 9.14 4.19 -11.82
N GLY A 12 8.47 3.27 -12.50
CA GLY A 12 7.89 3.53 -13.81
C GLY A 12 7.74 2.27 -14.65
N PHE A 13 7.70 2.43 -15.95
CA PHE A 13 7.57 1.33 -16.90
C PHE A 13 8.95 0.91 -17.39
N PRO A 14 9.40 -0.32 -17.09
CA PRO A 14 10.65 -0.84 -17.63
C PRO A 14 10.60 -0.93 -19.15
N PHE A 15 11.67 -0.56 -19.82
CA PHE A 15 11.78 -0.67 -21.27
C PHE A 15 13.14 -1.15 -21.73
N ILE A 16 13.15 -1.66 -22.95
CA ILE A 16 14.36 -1.98 -23.70
C ILE A 16 14.22 -1.47 -25.15
N SER A 17 15.28 -0.85 -25.68
CA SER A 17 15.44 -0.56 -27.10
C SER A 17 16.54 -1.43 -27.66
N THR A 18 16.28 -2.04 -28.82
CA THR A 18 17.21 -2.95 -29.48
C THR A 18 17.53 -2.46 -30.89
N SER A 19 18.81 -2.58 -31.30
CA SER A 19 19.28 -2.22 -32.64
C SER A 19 19.53 -3.42 -33.54
N ASP A 20 19.62 -4.64 -32.97
CA ASP A 20 19.73 -5.89 -33.73
C ASP A 20 19.10 -7.04 -32.94
N VAL A 21 18.39 -7.92 -33.66
CA VAL A 21 17.73 -9.12 -33.12
C VAL A 21 17.93 -10.24 -34.15
N ALA A 22 18.89 -11.10 -33.90
CA ALA A 22 19.24 -12.18 -34.83
C ALA A 22 18.11 -13.21 -35.01
N ALA A 23 17.37 -13.48 -33.93
CA ALA A 23 16.11 -14.28 -33.91
C ALA A 23 15.31 -13.83 -32.69
N ALA A 24 14.04 -14.21 -32.62
CA ALA A 24 13.21 -13.91 -31.46
C ALA A 24 13.88 -14.35 -30.16
N VAL A 25 14.03 -13.44 -29.20
CA VAL A 25 14.65 -13.67 -27.92
C VAL A 25 13.68 -13.45 -26.76
N GLN A 26 13.93 -14.13 -25.67
CA GLN A 26 13.27 -13.87 -24.39
C GLN A 26 14.29 -13.30 -23.41
N LEU A 27 13.94 -12.18 -22.81
CA LEU A 27 14.75 -11.49 -21.80
C LEU A 27 13.98 -11.50 -20.48
N GLU A 28 14.66 -11.90 -19.41
CA GLU A 28 14.14 -11.75 -18.06
C GLU A 28 14.70 -10.47 -17.45
N PHE A 29 13.80 -9.65 -16.94
CA PHE A 29 14.13 -8.51 -16.11
C PHE A 29 13.74 -8.83 -14.68
N LYS A 30 14.64 -8.56 -13.74
CA LYS A 30 14.41 -8.73 -12.31
C LYS A 30 14.81 -7.45 -11.59
N TYR A 31 14.01 -7.08 -10.60
CA TYR A 31 14.08 -5.80 -9.90
C TYR A 31 14.32 -6.00 -8.42
N GLY A 32 15.03 -5.07 -7.80
CA GLY A 32 15.27 -5.05 -6.37
C GLY A 32 15.70 -3.68 -5.86
N GLU A 33 15.32 -3.36 -4.64
CA GLU A 33 15.83 -2.19 -3.92
C GLU A 33 17.30 -2.38 -3.52
N SER A 34 17.70 -3.61 -3.26
CA SER A 34 19.07 -3.97 -2.94
C SER A 34 19.68 -4.90 -3.98
N LEU A 35 20.99 -4.84 -4.14
CA LEU A 35 21.71 -5.73 -5.06
C LEU A 35 21.51 -7.22 -4.70
N VAL A 36 21.44 -7.53 -3.40
CA VAL A 36 21.28 -8.90 -2.90
C VAL A 36 19.93 -9.49 -3.34
N ALA A 37 18.90 -8.70 -3.44
CA ALA A 37 17.56 -9.14 -3.88
C ALA A 37 17.58 -9.75 -5.29
N LEU A 38 18.50 -9.35 -6.16
CA LEU A 38 18.60 -9.90 -7.50
C LEU A 38 19.05 -11.39 -7.52
N SER A 39 19.62 -11.89 -6.43
CA SER A 39 19.96 -13.31 -6.29
C SER A 39 18.74 -14.20 -6.04
N ASN A 40 17.64 -13.60 -5.53
CA ASN A 40 16.41 -14.29 -5.25
C ASN A 40 15.67 -14.65 -6.55
N PRO A 41 15.06 -15.84 -6.68
CA PRO A 41 14.27 -16.20 -7.86
C PRO A 41 13.17 -15.20 -8.24
N ILE A 42 12.57 -14.56 -7.24
CA ILE A 42 11.44 -13.63 -7.39
C ILE A 42 11.81 -12.16 -7.13
N GLY A 43 13.12 -11.84 -7.11
CA GLY A 43 13.57 -10.50 -6.72
C GLY A 43 13.26 -10.20 -5.25
N ASP A 44 12.82 -9.01 -4.94
CA ASP A 44 12.37 -8.59 -3.60
C ASP A 44 10.83 -8.59 -3.43
N GLY A 45 10.11 -9.26 -4.30
CA GLY A 45 8.65 -9.46 -4.22
C GLY A 45 8.29 -10.92 -3.96
N PRO A 46 6.99 -11.26 -4.07
CA PRO A 46 5.83 -10.38 -4.29
C PRO A 46 5.30 -9.74 -3.00
N TRP A 47 4.36 -8.78 -3.12
CA TRP A 47 3.77 -8.04 -2.01
C TRP A 47 2.26 -8.26 -1.88
N THR A 48 1.75 -8.26 -0.65
CA THR A 48 0.42 -8.76 -0.30
C THR A 48 -0.73 -7.84 -0.66
N PHE A 49 -0.59 -6.53 -0.43
CA PHE A 49 -1.74 -5.61 -0.49
C PHE A 49 -2.00 -5.01 -1.87
N SER A 50 -1.12 -5.25 -2.82
CA SER A 50 -1.28 -4.73 -4.17
C SER A 50 -2.46 -5.36 -4.90
N ASN A 51 -3.28 -4.56 -5.56
CA ASN A 51 -4.42 -4.97 -6.36
C ASN A 51 -4.56 -4.11 -7.61
N GLY A 52 -5.12 -4.67 -8.68
CA GLY A 52 -5.35 -3.95 -9.92
C GLY A 52 -4.08 -3.27 -10.46
N LEU A 53 -4.12 -1.96 -10.67
CA LEU A 53 -2.99 -1.19 -11.18
C LEU A 53 -1.81 -1.06 -10.19
N SER A 54 -2.04 -1.36 -8.91
CA SER A 54 -1.00 -1.32 -7.88
C SER A 54 -0.16 -2.60 -7.81
N ASN A 55 -0.55 -3.65 -8.50
CA ASN A 55 0.19 -4.91 -8.53
C ASN A 55 1.60 -4.74 -9.09
N SER A 56 2.56 -5.44 -8.49
CA SER A 56 3.96 -5.40 -8.88
C SER A 56 4.62 -6.76 -8.68
N PHE A 57 4.94 -7.43 -9.77
CA PHE A 57 5.86 -8.57 -9.74
C PHE A 57 7.27 -8.07 -10.02
N ARG A 58 8.22 -8.61 -9.28
CA ARG A 58 9.61 -8.19 -9.37
C ARG A 58 10.42 -8.98 -10.39
N VAL A 59 9.75 -9.75 -11.23
CA VAL A 59 10.36 -10.46 -12.37
C VAL A 59 9.40 -10.39 -13.54
N GLU A 60 9.87 -9.88 -14.66
CA GLU A 60 9.12 -9.80 -15.91
C GLU A 60 9.89 -10.49 -17.03
N THR A 61 9.18 -10.81 -18.10
CA THR A 61 9.80 -11.38 -19.28
C THR A 61 9.33 -10.65 -20.54
N PHE A 62 10.28 -10.25 -21.33
CA PHE A 62 10.07 -9.57 -22.60
C PHE A 62 10.35 -10.53 -23.76
N ASN A 63 9.38 -10.67 -24.66
CA ASN A 63 9.58 -11.32 -25.93
C ASN A 63 9.96 -10.26 -26.98
N VAL A 64 11.18 -10.28 -27.45
CA VAL A 64 11.71 -9.34 -28.43
C VAL A 64 11.96 -10.10 -29.73
N SER A 65 11.10 -9.85 -30.72
CA SER A 65 11.17 -10.50 -32.04
C SER A 65 11.57 -9.55 -33.15
N THR A 66 11.54 -8.26 -32.90
CA THR A 66 11.86 -7.19 -33.85
C THR A 66 12.71 -6.12 -33.18
N VAL A 67 13.51 -5.46 -33.99
CA VAL A 67 14.28 -4.28 -33.59
C VAL A 67 13.32 -3.16 -33.15
N GLY A 68 13.70 -2.39 -32.16
CA GLY A 68 12.97 -1.21 -31.69
C GLY A 68 12.69 -1.22 -30.18
N TYR A 69 11.70 -0.44 -29.79
CA TYR A 69 11.33 -0.17 -28.39
C TYR A 69 10.27 -1.17 -27.90
N THR A 70 10.52 -1.75 -26.74
CA THR A 70 9.59 -2.63 -26.03
C THR A 70 9.48 -2.19 -24.58
N GLU A 71 8.27 -1.99 -24.07
CA GLU A 71 7.98 -1.49 -22.73
C GLU A 71 7.06 -2.46 -21.99
N SER A 72 7.20 -2.54 -20.67
CA SER A 72 6.28 -3.28 -19.80
C SER A 72 4.88 -2.65 -19.82
N PHE A 73 3.87 -3.50 -19.62
CA PHE A 73 2.50 -3.06 -19.34
C PHE A 73 2.30 -2.68 -17.87
N PHE A 74 3.27 -2.95 -17.01
CA PHE A 74 3.17 -2.80 -15.57
C PHE A 74 4.11 -1.72 -15.07
N ILE A 75 3.60 -0.90 -14.16
CA ILE A 75 4.43 0.01 -13.39
C ILE A 75 5.24 -0.84 -12.41
N GLN A 76 6.57 -0.87 -12.59
CA GLN A 76 7.47 -1.35 -11.56
C GLN A 76 7.76 -0.22 -10.60
N GLY A 77 7.49 -0.46 -9.33
CA GLY A 77 7.74 0.52 -8.29
C GLY A 77 9.06 0.24 -7.60
N GLY A 78 9.65 1.29 -7.03
CA GLY A 78 10.73 1.24 -6.08
C GLY A 78 11.83 0.21 -6.31
N GLN A 79 12.72 0.44 -7.27
CA GLN A 79 13.94 -0.34 -7.42
C GLN A 79 15.14 0.55 -7.71
N ARG A 80 16.29 0.18 -7.19
CA ARG A 80 17.59 0.73 -7.56
C ARG A 80 18.35 -0.21 -8.50
N TRP A 81 18.14 -1.50 -8.36
CA TRP A 81 18.88 -2.53 -9.06
C TRP A 81 18.00 -3.29 -10.02
N GLN A 82 18.53 -3.55 -11.22
CA GLN A 82 17.85 -4.33 -12.24
C GLN A 82 18.84 -5.33 -12.85
N SER A 83 18.42 -6.59 -12.99
CA SER A 83 19.18 -7.55 -13.80
C SER A 83 18.43 -7.85 -15.10
N VAL A 84 19.20 -8.03 -16.17
CA VAL A 84 18.70 -8.47 -17.48
C VAL A 84 19.41 -9.74 -17.86
N ARG A 85 18.64 -10.78 -18.14
CA ARG A 85 19.15 -12.10 -18.51
C ARG A 85 18.52 -12.58 -19.81
N LEU A 86 19.36 -12.98 -20.76
CA LEU A 86 18.91 -13.67 -21.98
C LEU A 86 18.56 -15.12 -21.64
N LEU A 87 17.34 -15.54 -21.98
CA LEU A 87 16.81 -16.88 -21.70
C LEU A 87 16.89 -17.82 -22.90
N THR A 88 16.97 -17.29 -24.11
CA THR A 88 17.02 -18.02 -25.37
C THR A 88 18.46 -18.16 -25.89
N ASN A 89 18.71 -19.19 -26.70
CA ASN A 89 20.01 -19.38 -27.35
C ASN A 89 20.08 -18.57 -28.65
N SER A 90 20.18 -17.26 -28.53
CA SER A 90 20.29 -16.30 -29.65
C SER A 90 21.02 -15.06 -29.17
N SER A 91 21.15 -14.04 -30.02
CA SER A 91 21.78 -12.77 -29.70
C SER A 91 20.82 -11.59 -29.93
N VAL A 92 21.02 -10.55 -29.14
CA VAL A 92 20.35 -9.27 -29.25
C VAL A 92 21.32 -8.15 -28.93
N THR A 93 21.30 -7.09 -29.73
CA THR A 93 22.08 -5.88 -29.44
C THR A 93 21.14 -4.86 -28.77
N ILE A 94 21.48 -4.51 -27.56
CA ILE A 94 20.72 -3.57 -26.74
C ILE A 94 21.27 -2.16 -26.99
N GLU A 95 20.41 -1.23 -27.38
CA GLU A 95 20.72 0.17 -27.55
C GLU A 95 20.55 0.93 -26.23
N SER A 96 19.42 0.70 -25.54
CA SER A 96 19.13 1.29 -24.24
C SER A 96 18.22 0.39 -23.38
N ILE A 97 18.40 0.50 -22.09
CA ILE A 97 17.51 -0.09 -21.06
C ILE A 97 17.25 1.00 -20.05
N GLY A 98 16.02 1.09 -19.57
CA GLY A 98 15.65 2.10 -18.57
C GLY A 98 14.25 1.95 -18.03
N MET A 99 13.82 3.03 -17.40
CA MET A 99 12.48 3.18 -16.82
C MET A 99 11.85 4.44 -17.39
N ARG A 100 10.63 4.35 -17.92
CA ARG A 100 9.82 5.54 -18.20
C ARG A 100 9.06 5.89 -16.91
N ALA A 101 9.43 7.00 -16.29
CA ALA A 101 8.87 7.41 -15.00
C ALA A 101 7.34 7.60 -15.05
N THR A 102 6.67 7.32 -13.93
CA THR A 102 5.23 7.57 -13.76
C THR A 102 4.90 9.01 -13.38
N GLY A 103 5.87 9.75 -12.86
CA GLY A 103 5.79 11.17 -12.55
C GLY A 103 6.93 11.94 -13.19
N GLN A 104 6.82 13.26 -13.22
CA GLN A 104 7.92 14.11 -13.67
C GLN A 104 9.09 13.98 -12.68
N HIS A 105 10.25 13.61 -13.19
CA HIS A 105 11.49 13.60 -12.43
C HIS A 105 12.25 14.92 -12.65
N THR A 106 12.73 15.51 -11.55
CA THR A 106 13.55 16.71 -11.54
C THR A 106 14.74 16.45 -10.61
N ASP A 107 15.94 16.80 -11.05
CA ASP A 107 17.14 16.63 -10.24
C ASP A 107 17.05 17.45 -8.93
N ALA A 108 17.63 16.94 -7.85
CA ALA A 108 17.52 17.54 -6.51
C ALA A 108 17.96 19.01 -6.50
N ASN A 109 19.00 19.37 -7.27
CA ASN A 109 19.52 20.72 -7.39
C ASN A 109 18.64 21.67 -8.25
N GLU A 110 17.63 21.15 -8.92
CA GLU A 110 16.68 21.90 -9.75
C GLU A 110 15.29 21.99 -9.09
N LEU A 111 15.08 21.33 -7.95
CA LEU A 111 13.83 21.41 -7.22
C LEU A 111 13.59 22.84 -6.69
N PRO A 112 12.32 23.28 -6.56
CA PRO A 112 12.01 24.60 -5.98
C PRO A 112 12.50 24.75 -4.52
N GLY A 113 12.44 23.67 -3.75
CA GLY A 113 12.88 23.65 -2.36
C GLY A 113 14.30 23.11 -2.20
N HIS A 114 15.11 23.84 -1.48
CA HIS A 114 16.51 23.50 -1.20
C HIS A 114 16.84 23.64 0.29
N MET A 115 17.75 22.81 0.75
CA MET A 115 18.37 22.97 2.05
C MET A 115 19.89 22.94 1.88
N THR A 116 20.57 23.91 2.50
CA THR A 116 22.04 23.95 2.54
C THR A 116 22.49 24.16 3.97
N THR A 117 23.26 23.21 4.47
CA THR A 117 23.87 23.26 5.81
C THR A 117 25.35 22.98 5.72
N SER A 118 26.09 23.22 6.81
CA SER A 118 27.50 22.84 6.92
C SER A 118 27.74 21.34 7.02
N ASN A 119 26.67 20.55 7.26
CA ASN A 119 26.72 19.08 7.31
C ASN A 119 26.09 18.51 6.04
N ASP A 120 26.91 17.95 5.18
CA ASP A 120 26.48 17.35 3.90
C ASP A 120 25.45 16.19 4.09
N ILE A 121 25.52 15.46 5.20
CA ILE A 121 24.56 14.40 5.51
C ILE A 121 23.14 14.96 5.59
N TYR A 122 22.95 16.11 6.23
CA TYR A 122 21.63 16.74 6.37
C TYR A 122 21.09 17.24 5.03
N ASN A 123 21.98 17.76 4.16
CA ASN A 123 21.60 18.13 2.79
C ASN A 123 21.10 16.90 2.03
N ARG A 124 21.82 15.78 2.11
CA ARG A 124 21.44 14.51 1.47
C ARG A 124 20.14 13.91 2.04
N ILE A 125 19.88 14.07 3.34
CA ILE A 125 18.60 13.65 3.95
C ILE A 125 17.44 14.47 3.37
N PHE A 126 17.63 15.78 3.19
CA PHE A 126 16.61 16.63 2.56
C PHE A 126 16.35 16.23 1.09
N ASP A 127 17.41 16.04 0.32
CA ASP A 127 17.34 15.61 -1.08
C ASP A 127 16.66 14.23 -1.22
N LEU A 128 16.88 13.32 -0.25
CA LEU A 128 16.21 12.03 -0.18
C LEU A 128 14.68 12.21 -0.12
N GLY A 129 14.18 13.13 0.69
CA GLY A 129 12.75 13.44 0.77
C GLY A 129 12.17 13.88 -0.57
N GLY A 130 12.82 14.81 -1.25
CA GLY A 130 12.41 15.27 -2.58
C GLY A 130 12.39 14.16 -3.64
N ARG A 131 13.33 13.23 -3.53
CA ARG A 131 13.41 12.06 -4.42
C ARG A 131 12.29 11.06 -4.16
N VAL A 132 12.03 10.73 -2.90
CA VAL A 132 11.02 9.75 -2.52
C VAL A 132 9.63 10.14 -3.03
N VAL A 133 9.22 11.39 -2.90
CA VAL A 133 7.91 11.83 -3.40
C VAL A 133 7.82 11.82 -4.93
N GLN A 134 8.95 11.96 -5.65
CA GLN A 134 8.95 11.86 -7.11
C GLN A 134 8.77 10.42 -7.61
N VAL A 135 9.22 9.41 -6.85
CA VAL A 135 9.05 8.00 -7.23
C VAL A 135 7.77 7.38 -6.69
N ALA A 136 7.24 7.91 -5.58
CA ALA A 136 6.00 7.44 -4.98
C ALA A 136 4.75 8.06 -5.62
N CYS A 137 4.87 9.21 -6.31
CA CYS A 137 3.72 9.88 -6.91
C CYS A 137 3.55 9.52 -8.39
N VAL A 138 2.31 9.55 -8.87
CA VAL A 138 1.92 9.17 -10.23
C VAL A 138 1.15 10.33 -10.88
N ASP A 139 1.61 10.79 -12.04
CA ASP A 139 0.91 11.81 -12.82
C ASP A 139 -0.39 11.28 -13.40
N LYS A 140 -1.38 12.13 -13.46
CA LYS A 140 -2.65 11.86 -14.15
C LYS A 140 -2.40 11.32 -15.56
N GLY A 141 -3.01 10.16 -15.84
CA GLY A 141 -2.89 9.49 -17.14
C GLY A 141 -1.67 8.56 -17.27
N ASN A 142 -0.75 8.54 -16.30
CA ASN A 142 0.45 7.69 -16.33
C ASN A 142 0.28 6.33 -15.62
N ALA A 143 -0.94 5.96 -15.24
CA ALA A 143 -1.28 4.60 -14.84
C ALA A 143 -2.45 4.10 -15.72
N PRO A 144 -2.15 3.60 -16.94
CA PRO A 144 -3.16 3.00 -17.81
C PRO A 144 -3.67 1.69 -17.24
N SER A 145 -4.82 1.21 -17.74
CA SER A 145 -5.31 -0.12 -17.41
C SER A 145 -4.29 -1.21 -17.81
N THR A 146 -4.12 -2.20 -16.93
CA THR A 146 -3.37 -3.42 -17.25
C THR A 146 -4.18 -4.41 -18.07
N TRP A 147 -5.51 -4.25 -18.11
CA TRP A 147 -6.41 -5.01 -18.96
C TRP A 147 -6.72 -4.23 -20.23
N GLU A 148 -7.00 -4.97 -21.29
CA GLU A 148 -7.43 -4.41 -22.58
C GLU A 148 -8.78 -5.01 -22.99
N ILE A 149 -9.76 -4.16 -23.25
CA ILE A 149 -11.07 -4.60 -23.69
C ILE A 149 -11.05 -4.77 -25.22
N THR A 150 -11.35 -5.97 -25.66
CA THR A 150 -11.44 -6.35 -27.08
C THR A 150 -12.88 -6.74 -27.46
N ASP A 151 -13.14 -6.95 -28.74
CA ASP A 151 -14.40 -7.49 -29.25
C ASP A 151 -14.65 -8.95 -28.82
N LYS A 152 -13.63 -9.64 -28.31
CA LYS A 152 -13.68 -11.05 -27.89
C LYS A 152 -13.71 -11.23 -26.38
N GLY A 153 -13.54 -10.17 -25.60
CA GLY A 153 -13.48 -10.20 -24.14
C GLY A 153 -12.38 -9.31 -23.59
N ALA A 154 -12.12 -9.44 -22.30
CA ALA A 154 -11.03 -8.75 -21.60
C ALA A 154 -9.72 -9.53 -21.77
N LEU A 155 -8.73 -8.92 -22.40
CA LEU A 155 -7.36 -9.41 -22.42
C LEU A 155 -6.70 -9.05 -21.09
N ILE A 156 -6.35 -10.07 -20.32
CA ILE A 156 -5.77 -9.97 -18.98
C ILE A 156 -4.31 -10.35 -19.09
N ARG A 157 -3.45 -9.41 -18.69
CA ARG A 157 -2.00 -9.61 -18.64
C ARG A 157 -1.59 -9.81 -17.21
N GLY A 158 -0.81 -10.81 -16.93
CA GLY A 158 -0.11 -11.13 -15.71
C GLY A 158 -0.66 -10.60 -14.40
N GLN A 159 0.13 -10.72 -13.35
CA GLN A 159 -0.15 -10.20 -12.04
C GLN A 159 -1.30 -10.91 -11.31
N THR A 160 -1.59 -10.43 -10.16
CA THR A 160 -2.63 -10.99 -9.33
C THR A 160 -4.02 -10.59 -9.82
N SER A 161 -5.02 -11.26 -9.28
CA SER A 161 -6.40 -11.06 -9.67
C SER A 161 -6.93 -9.67 -9.33
N ALA A 162 -7.77 -9.16 -10.20
CA ALA A 162 -8.70 -8.09 -9.91
C ALA A 162 -10.10 -8.69 -9.68
N GLN A 163 -10.74 -8.34 -8.57
CA GLN A 163 -12.02 -8.91 -8.17
C GLN A 163 -13.18 -8.02 -8.59
N SER A 164 -14.31 -8.65 -8.89
CA SER A 164 -15.56 -7.95 -9.23
C SER A 164 -16.16 -7.28 -7.99
N ALA A 165 -16.32 -5.98 -8.05
CA ALA A 165 -17.07 -5.22 -7.04
C ALA A 165 -18.57 -5.56 -7.07
N GLU A 166 -19.13 -5.89 -8.23
CA GLU A 166 -20.51 -6.39 -8.35
C GLU A 166 -20.73 -7.66 -7.55
N GLY A 167 -19.76 -8.59 -7.56
CA GLY A 167 -19.85 -9.81 -6.76
C GLY A 167 -19.88 -9.56 -5.26
N VAL A 168 -19.22 -8.50 -4.78
CA VAL A 168 -19.30 -8.05 -3.37
C VAL A 168 -20.70 -7.52 -3.05
N LEU A 169 -21.24 -6.65 -3.89
CA LEU A 169 -22.55 -6.04 -3.70
C LEU A 169 -23.68 -7.07 -3.78
N LEU A 170 -23.55 -8.06 -4.63
CA LEU A 170 -24.54 -9.14 -4.78
C LEU A 170 -24.53 -10.12 -3.60
N LYS A 171 -23.49 -10.08 -2.73
CA LYS A 171 -23.31 -11.04 -1.62
C LYS A 171 -23.44 -12.49 -2.07
N ALA A 172 -22.78 -12.81 -3.20
CA ALA A 172 -22.90 -14.12 -3.83
C ALA A 172 -22.40 -15.23 -2.89
N ALA A 173 -23.21 -16.30 -2.77
CA ALA A 173 -22.89 -17.46 -1.93
C ALA A 173 -23.31 -18.75 -2.65
N ASN A 174 -22.56 -19.84 -2.44
CA ASN A 174 -22.84 -21.16 -2.99
C ASN A 174 -23.15 -21.09 -4.48
N TYR A 175 -22.30 -20.44 -5.26
CA TYR A 175 -22.53 -20.19 -6.67
C TYR A 175 -21.59 -21.00 -7.55
N THR A 176 -21.93 -21.04 -8.82
CA THR A 176 -21.05 -21.50 -9.89
C THR A 176 -20.61 -20.30 -10.72
N LEU A 177 -19.30 -20.06 -10.78
CA LEU A 177 -18.67 -19.17 -11.75
C LEU A 177 -18.39 -19.95 -13.03
N SER A 178 -18.83 -19.45 -14.18
CA SER A 178 -18.49 -19.99 -15.50
C SER A 178 -17.98 -18.88 -16.41
N PHE A 179 -16.99 -19.18 -17.22
CA PHE A 179 -16.43 -18.24 -18.19
C PHE A 179 -15.72 -18.98 -19.33
N ASP A 180 -15.58 -18.28 -20.45
CA ASP A 180 -14.75 -18.73 -21.56
C ASP A 180 -13.38 -18.05 -21.46
N THR A 181 -12.32 -18.79 -21.74
CA THR A 181 -10.96 -18.25 -21.74
C THR A 181 -10.18 -18.73 -22.95
N LYS A 182 -9.34 -17.85 -23.48
CA LYS A 182 -8.34 -18.20 -24.49
C LYS A 182 -6.96 -17.84 -23.93
N ILE A 183 -6.18 -18.84 -23.60
CA ILE A 183 -4.83 -18.66 -23.10
C ILE A 183 -3.93 -18.32 -24.29
N THR A 184 -3.32 -17.13 -24.27
CA THR A 184 -2.35 -16.73 -25.29
C THR A 184 -0.92 -16.96 -24.85
N ARG A 185 -0.71 -17.09 -23.52
CA ARG A 185 0.60 -17.38 -22.97
C ARG A 185 0.50 -18.00 -21.58
N GLY A 186 0.90 -19.22 -21.44
CA GLY A 186 1.26 -19.90 -20.21
C GLY A 186 0.13 -20.29 -19.26
N GLY A 187 -0.94 -19.54 -19.17
CA GLY A 187 -2.03 -19.87 -18.25
C GLY A 187 -3.07 -18.79 -18.08
N THR A 188 -4.10 -19.12 -17.29
CA THR A 188 -5.18 -18.23 -16.88
C THR A 188 -5.47 -18.45 -15.40
N GLY A 189 -5.78 -17.38 -14.66
CA GLY A 189 -6.08 -17.43 -13.23
C GLY A 189 -7.43 -16.83 -12.91
N TRP A 190 -8.08 -17.38 -11.88
CA TRP A 190 -9.35 -16.85 -11.36
C TRP A 190 -9.50 -17.09 -9.86
N ARG A 191 -10.46 -16.38 -9.26
CA ARG A 191 -10.86 -16.56 -7.85
C ARG A 191 -12.36 -16.77 -7.73
N VAL A 192 -12.78 -17.51 -6.71
CA VAL A 192 -14.16 -17.63 -6.28
C VAL A 192 -14.22 -17.54 -4.76
N GLY A 193 -15.33 -17.05 -4.21
CA GLY A 193 -15.49 -16.95 -2.76
C GLY A 193 -14.42 -16.09 -2.09
N SER A 194 -13.90 -15.07 -2.78
CA SER A 194 -12.86 -14.18 -2.25
C SER A 194 -13.44 -12.84 -1.80
N GLY A 195 -12.72 -12.12 -0.93
CA GLY A 195 -13.00 -10.72 -0.66
C GLY A 195 -12.62 -9.82 -1.83
N ILE A 196 -12.86 -8.52 -1.70
CA ILE A 196 -12.39 -7.52 -2.69
C ILE A 196 -10.86 -7.39 -2.69
N SER A 197 -10.21 -7.71 -1.58
CA SER A 197 -8.77 -7.83 -1.48
C SER A 197 -8.26 -9.07 -2.24
N PRO A 198 -7.03 -9.09 -2.79
CA PRO A 198 -6.50 -10.20 -3.59
C PRO A 198 -6.15 -11.45 -2.77
N ILE A 199 -6.92 -11.75 -1.73
CA ILE A 199 -6.74 -12.89 -0.84
C ILE A 199 -7.94 -13.82 -0.94
N GLY A 200 -7.68 -15.10 -0.75
CA GLY A 200 -8.70 -16.14 -0.82
C GLY A 200 -8.41 -17.16 -1.92
N PRO A 201 -9.36 -18.03 -2.21
CA PRO A 201 -9.17 -19.12 -3.16
C PRO A 201 -8.70 -18.63 -4.53
N TYR A 202 -7.52 -19.04 -4.94
CA TYR A 202 -6.91 -18.73 -6.23
C TYR A 202 -6.63 -20.00 -7.02
N PHE A 203 -7.15 -20.05 -8.21
CA PHE A 203 -6.99 -21.12 -9.18
C PHE A 203 -6.16 -20.62 -10.36
N LEU A 204 -5.22 -21.42 -10.79
CA LEU A 204 -4.42 -21.17 -11.97
C LEU A 204 -4.42 -22.41 -12.85
N LEU A 205 -4.89 -22.29 -14.08
CA LEU A 205 -4.79 -23.33 -15.10
C LEU A 205 -3.62 -23.01 -16.02
N THR A 206 -2.60 -23.87 -16.04
CA THR A 206 -1.46 -23.74 -16.94
C THR A 206 -1.76 -24.40 -18.28
N SER A 207 -1.31 -23.77 -19.36
CA SER A 207 -1.34 -24.35 -20.70
C SER A 207 -0.25 -25.41 -20.88
N ASN A 208 -0.28 -26.08 -22.04
CA ASN A 208 0.84 -26.86 -22.53
C ASN A 208 1.90 -25.95 -23.16
N TYR A 209 2.42 -25.01 -22.36
CA TYR A 209 3.39 -24.02 -22.80
C TYR A 209 4.74 -24.65 -23.17
N PRO A 210 5.49 -24.09 -24.13
CA PRO A 210 6.76 -24.62 -24.58
C PRO A 210 7.84 -24.53 -23.50
N ASP A 211 8.89 -25.35 -23.63
CA ASP A 211 10.00 -25.41 -22.65
C ASP A 211 10.79 -24.11 -22.51
N ASN A 212 10.82 -23.29 -23.56
CA ASN A 212 11.46 -21.99 -23.58
C ASN A 212 10.54 -20.85 -23.13
N ASN A 213 9.39 -21.16 -22.55
CA ASN A 213 8.53 -20.16 -21.96
C ASN A 213 9.23 -19.49 -20.77
N ALA A 214 8.98 -18.22 -20.63
CA ALA A 214 9.71 -17.35 -19.78
C ALA A 214 9.36 -17.38 -18.30
N PHE A 215 8.31 -18.08 -17.92
CA PHE A 215 7.97 -18.21 -16.56
C PHE A 215 9.10 -18.65 -15.69
N ARG A 216 9.93 -18.09 -15.24
CA ARG A 216 10.93 -18.33 -14.20
C ARG A 216 11.02 -19.75 -13.60
N ASN A 217 10.21 -20.64 -14.04
CA ASN A 217 10.15 -22.02 -13.61
C ASN A 217 11.02 -22.90 -14.50
N THR A 218 12.34 -22.70 -14.44
CA THR A 218 13.29 -23.40 -15.29
C THR A 218 13.24 -24.92 -15.14
N ASN A 219 12.82 -25.43 -13.98
CA ASN A 219 12.59 -26.84 -13.72
C ASN A 219 11.12 -27.28 -13.82
N ARG A 220 10.22 -26.33 -14.16
CA ARG A 220 8.77 -26.57 -14.34
C ARG A 220 8.08 -27.14 -13.07
N THR A 221 8.59 -26.84 -11.89
CA THR A 221 8.03 -27.35 -10.62
C THR A 221 7.00 -26.40 -10.01
N LEU A 222 7.17 -25.09 -10.18
CA LEU A 222 6.23 -24.08 -9.68
C LEU A 222 4.93 -24.07 -10.50
N LEU A 223 5.06 -24.06 -11.82
CA LEU A 223 3.96 -23.97 -12.79
C LEU A 223 4.06 -25.12 -13.79
N PRO A 224 3.83 -26.39 -13.40
CA PRO A 224 3.87 -27.50 -14.34
C PRO A 224 2.86 -27.29 -15.48
N PRO A 225 3.15 -27.63 -16.73
CA PRO A 225 2.20 -27.51 -17.82
C PRO A 225 1.00 -28.44 -17.61
N ASN A 226 -0.14 -28.10 -18.24
CA ASN A 226 -1.38 -28.88 -18.17
C ASN A 226 -1.78 -29.23 -16.73
N THR A 227 -1.72 -28.26 -15.85
CA THR A 227 -1.96 -28.46 -14.41
C THR A 227 -2.90 -27.39 -13.89
N LEU A 228 -3.90 -27.81 -13.11
CA LEU A 228 -4.63 -26.89 -12.26
C LEU A 228 -3.86 -26.73 -10.95
N ILE A 229 -3.54 -25.49 -10.58
CA ILE A 229 -2.87 -25.16 -9.34
C ILE A 229 -3.85 -24.36 -8.46
N PHE A 230 -3.90 -24.70 -7.19
CA PHE A 230 -4.75 -24.04 -6.21
C PHE A 230 -3.92 -23.53 -5.04
N ASN A 231 -4.23 -22.31 -4.58
CA ASN A 231 -3.76 -21.76 -3.34
C ASN A 231 -4.90 -20.97 -2.67
N SER A 232 -5.01 -21.06 -1.36
CA SER A 232 -6.04 -20.33 -0.59
C SER A 232 -5.55 -18.98 -0.07
N ASP A 233 -4.34 -18.59 -0.43
CA ASP A 233 -3.69 -17.36 -0.03
C ASP A 233 -3.65 -16.34 -1.19
N TRP A 234 -2.87 -15.30 -1.05
CA TRP A 234 -2.77 -14.19 -1.99
C TRP A 234 -1.85 -14.48 -3.19
N SER A 235 -0.86 -15.38 -3.04
CA SER A 235 0.08 -15.70 -4.13
C SER A 235 0.54 -17.16 -4.11
N LEU A 236 0.97 -17.64 -5.27
CA LEU A 236 1.62 -18.95 -5.43
C LEU A 236 3.07 -18.97 -4.94
N VAL A 237 3.64 -17.82 -4.68
CA VAL A 237 5.02 -17.63 -4.20
C VAL A 237 5.03 -16.63 -3.06
N ASN A 238 6.00 -16.73 -2.19
CA ASN A 238 6.35 -15.72 -1.20
C ASN A 238 7.85 -15.46 -1.22
N GLN A 239 8.32 -14.52 -0.40
CA GLN A 239 9.72 -14.12 -0.39
C GLN A 239 10.69 -15.21 0.11
N SER A 240 10.20 -16.12 0.94
CA SER A 240 11.04 -17.13 1.60
C SER A 240 10.95 -18.52 0.99
N SER A 241 9.95 -18.78 0.16
CA SER A 241 9.75 -20.10 -0.46
C SER A 241 9.20 -20.02 -1.89
N LEU A 242 9.63 -20.95 -2.71
CA LEU A 242 9.18 -21.15 -4.07
C LEU A 242 9.09 -22.68 -4.34
N PRO A 243 7.89 -23.27 -4.37
CA PRO A 243 6.56 -22.68 -4.21
C PRO A 243 6.18 -22.33 -2.75
N THR A 244 5.13 -21.52 -2.60
CA THR A 244 4.52 -21.26 -1.29
C THR A 244 3.99 -22.57 -0.68
N PRO A 245 4.24 -22.86 0.60
CA PRO A 245 3.59 -23.95 1.28
C PRO A 245 2.06 -23.83 1.17
N GLY A 246 1.39 -24.94 0.90
CA GLY A 246 -0.07 -24.95 0.70
C GLY A 246 -0.52 -24.94 -0.75
N ASN A 247 0.36 -24.71 -1.72
CA ASN A 247 0.03 -24.95 -3.12
C ASN A 247 -0.36 -26.41 -3.34
N LYS A 248 -1.49 -26.61 -4.03
CA LYS A 248 -1.98 -27.94 -4.42
C LYS A 248 -1.96 -28.04 -5.95
N TYR A 249 -1.49 -29.15 -6.46
CA TYR A 249 -1.29 -29.40 -7.87
C TYR A 249 -2.17 -30.55 -8.33
N TYR A 250 -2.94 -30.35 -9.40
CA TYR A 250 -3.83 -31.31 -10.05
C TYR A 250 -3.40 -31.48 -11.52
N PRO A 251 -2.45 -32.38 -11.81
CA PRO A 251 -2.01 -32.65 -13.19
C PRO A 251 -3.18 -33.16 -14.04
N LEU A 252 -3.35 -32.64 -15.23
CA LEU A 252 -4.43 -33.00 -16.13
C LEU A 252 -3.98 -34.05 -17.13
N ASN A 253 -4.86 -35.01 -17.41
CA ASN A 253 -4.65 -36.00 -18.48
C ASN A 253 -5.09 -35.50 -19.87
N ILE A 254 -5.35 -34.20 -20.00
CA ILE A 254 -5.74 -33.52 -21.21
C ILE A 254 -4.76 -32.37 -21.50
N THR A 255 -4.59 -32.08 -22.79
CA THR A 255 -3.76 -30.97 -23.23
C THR A 255 -4.56 -29.67 -23.21
N VAL A 256 -4.08 -28.67 -22.47
CA VAL A 256 -4.61 -27.31 -22.45
C VAL A 256 -3.85 -26.49 -23.49
N GLU A 257 -4.41 -26.40 -24.70
CA GLU A 257 -3.74 -25.77 -25.82
C GLU A 257 -3.84 -24.23 -25.75
N GLU A 258 -2.73 -23.54 -26.04
CA GLU A 258 -2.76 -22.10 -26.26
C GLU A 258 -3.51 -21.76 -27.57
N GLU A 259 -4.01 -20.51 -27.63
CA GLU A 259 -4.78 -19.95 -28.76
C GLU A 259 -6.11 -20.67 -29.03
N LYS A 260 -6.55 -21.60 -28.18
CA LYS A 260 -7.88 -22.22 -28.23
C LYS A 260 -8.79 -21.71 -27.11
N TRP A 261 -10.07 -21.64 -27.39
CA TRP A 261 -11.08 -21.33 -26.39
C TRP A 261 -11.35 -22.56 -25.50
N HIS A 262 -11.39 -22.32 -24.22
CA HIS A 262 -11.74 -23.29 -23.19
C HIS A 262 -12.88 -22.72 -22.34
N HIS A 263 -13.82 -23.56 -21.98
CA HIS A 263 -14.87 -23.23 -21.01
C HIS A 263 -14.48 -23.73 -19.64
N ILE A 264 -14.47 -22.85 -18.65
CA ILE A 264 -14.16 -23.18 -17.25
C ILE A 264 -15.40 -22.91 -16.41
N SER A 265 -15.73 -23.85 -15.52
CA SER A 265 -16.69 -23.61 -14.45
C SER A 265 -16.13 -24.03 -13.09
N THR A 266 -16.47 -23.28 -12.04
CA THR A 266 -16.07 -23.57 -10.68
C THR A 266 -17.27 -23.38 -9.77
N SER A 267 -17.76 -24.48 -9.18
CA SER A 267 -18.89 -24.49 -8.25
C SER A 267 -18.40 -24.56 -6.81
N ILE A 268 -18.93 -23.70 -5.96
CA ILE A 268 -18.70 -23.73 -4.51
C ILE A 268 -19.75 -24.66 -3.90
N GLN A 269 -19.32 -25.82 -3.36
CA GLN A 269 -20.17 -26.84 -2.75
C GLN A 269 -19.70 -27.15 -1.32
N GLU A 270 -20.47 -27.92 -0.57
CA GLU A 270 -20.15 -28.25 0.82
C GLU A 270 -18.84 -29.05 0.97
N ASP A 271 -18.54 -29.92 0.02
CA ASP A 271 -17.36 -30.79 -0.01
C ASP A 271 -16.14 -30.14 -0.69
N GLY A 272 -16.32 -29.02 -1.38
CA GLY A 272 -15.20 -28.33 -2.05
C GLY A 272 -15.59 -27.47 -3.24
N TYR A 273 -14.54 -27.08 -3.95
CA TYR A 273 -14.66 -26.41 -5.25
C TYR A 273 -14.59 -27.45 -6.33
N HIS A 274 -15.69 -27.62 -7.07
CA HIS A 274 -15.75 -28.50 -8.24
C HIS A 274 -15.34 -27.71 -9.50
N VAL A 275 -14.20 -28.04 -10.06
CA VAL A 275 -13.62 -27.35 -11.22
C VAL A 275 -13.81 -28.21 -12.46
N GLN A 276 -14.45 -27.65 -13.50
CA GLN A 276 -14.63 -28.29 -14.78
C GLN A 276 -13.90 -27.52 -15.88
N LEU A 277 -13.38 -28.27 -16.84
CA LEU A 277 -12.81 -27.78 -18.10
C LEU A 277 -13.52 -28.40 -19.26
N ASN A 278 -14.16 -27.59 -20.10
CA ASN A 278 -14.98 -28.05 -21.26
C ASN A 278 -16.04 -29.09 -20.86
N GLY A 279 -16.65 -28.90 -19.67
CA GLY A 279 -17.69 -29.81 -19.15
C GLY A 279 -17.16 -31.08 -18.47
N ILE A 280 -15.86 -31.28 -18.40
CA ILE A 280 -15.23 -32.42 -17.74
C ILE A 280 -14.69 -31.95 -16.37
N GLU A 281 -15.09 -32.62 -15.29
CA GLU A 281 -14.55 -32.35 -13.97
C GLU A 281 -13.05 -32.72 -13.92
N ILE A 282 -12.22 -31.74 -13.62
CA ILE A 282 -10.75 -31.89 -13.57
C ILE A 282 -10.21 -31.93 -12.15
N ALA A 283 -10.93 -31.39 -11.18
CA ALA A 283 -10.56 -31.45 -9.76
C ALA A 283 -11.74 -31.14 -8.85
N VAL A 284 -11.72 -31.75 -7.68
CA VAL A 284 -12.48 -31.33 -6.49
C VAL A 284 -11.45 -30.86 -5.48
N VAL A 285 -11.49 -29.57 -5.15
CA VAL A 285 -10.52 -28.93 -4.27
C VAL A 285 -11.17 -28.65 -2.93
N ALA A 286 -10.64 -29.26 -1.85
CA ALA A 286 -11.18 -29.06 -0.50
C ALA A 286 -11.21 -27.57 -0.12
N LEU A 287 -12.30 -27.17 0.51
CA LEU A 287 -12.45 -25.81 1.04
C LEU A 287 -11.33 -25.49 2.05
N PRO A 288 -10.76 -24.30 2.05
CA PRO A 288 -9.80 -23.88 3.07
C PRO A 288 -10.49 -23.83 4.44
N PRO A 289 -9.74 -23.96 5.53
CA PRO A 289 -10.28 -23.73 6.87
C PRO A 289 -10.82 -22.28 6.98
N PRO A 290 -11.83 -22.05 7.84
CA PRO A 290 -12.30 -20.70 8.09
C PRO A 290 -11.15 -19.83 8.58
N SER A 291 -10.97 -18.64 7.98
CA SER A 291 -10.02 -17.65 8.48
C SER A 291 -10.65 -16.85 9.62
N ASN A 292 -9.91 -16.70 10.73
CA ASN A 292 -10.27 -15.79 11.82
C ASN A 292 -9.67 -14.39 11.64
N ASP A 293 -8.89 -14.18 10.58
CA ASP A 293 -8.25 -12.90 10.31
C ASP A 293 -9.28 -11.88 9.84
N PHE A 294 -9.43 -10.81 10.61
CA PHE A 294 -10.45 -9.80 10.37
C PHE A 294 -10.23 -9.00 9.06
N LEU A 295 -8.98 -8.87 8.62
CA LEU A 295 -8.63 -8.19 7.37
C LEU A 295 -8.99 -9.02 6.12
N PHE A 296 -9.17 -10.32 6.30
CA PHE A 296 -9.30 -11.29 5.20
C PHE A 296 -10.60 -12.09 5.27
N ARG A 297 -11.54 -11.68 6.12
CA ARG A 297 -12.84 -12.35 6.22
C ARG A 297 -13.67 -12.18 4.95
N SER A 298 -13.88 -13.28 4.23
CA SER A 298 -15.23 -13.49 3.70
C SER A 298 -16.13 -13.80 4.88
N ALA A 299 -17.33 -13.26 4.92
CA ALA A 299 -18.28 -13.48 6.03
C ALA A 299 -18.63 -14.97 6.23
N SER A 300 -18.41 -15.79 5.22
CA SER A 300 -18.61 -17.23 5.20
C SER A 300 -17.64 -17.85 4.20
N ARG A 301 -17.20 -19.09 4.46
CA ARG A 301 -16.37 -19.87 3.53
C ARG A 301 -17.05 -20.20 2.19
N TYR A 302 -18.34 -19.89 2.06
CA TYR A 302 -19.15 -20.13 0.86
C TYR A 302 -19.54 -18.83 0.15
N GLU A 303 -19.24 -17.69 0.75
CA GLU A 303 -19.59 -16.36 0.24
C GLU A 303 -18.35 -15.63 -0.25
N GLY A 304 -18.53 -14.73 -1.18
CA GLY A 304 -17.49 -13.84 -1.66
C GLY A 304 -17.63 -13.56 -3.14
N THR A 305 -16.81 -12.67 -3.62
CA THR A 305 -16.77 -12.29 -5.03
C THR A 305 -15.90 -13.25 -5.85
N TRP A 306 -15.91 -13.02 -7.14
CA TRP A 306 -15.02 -13.65 -8.09
C TRP A 306 -14.03 -12.63 -8.67
N GLY A 307 -12.97 -13.12 -9.28
CA GLY A 307 -11.96 -12.28 -9.92
C GLY A 307 -11.15 -13.02 -10.96
N PHE A 308 -10.41 -12.26 -11.77
CA PHE A 308 -9.54 -12.79 -12.80
C PHE A 308 -8.16 -12.16 -12.70
N GLY A 309 -7.12 -12.92 -13.05
CA GLY A 309 -5.76 -12.47 -13.08
C GLY A 309 -4.83 -13.65 -13.32
N ALA A 310 -4.07 -13.61 -14.38
CA ALA A 310 -3.02 -14.58 -14.65
C ALA A 310 -1.83 -14.40 -13.69
N PHE A 311 -0.85 -15.28 -13.73
CA PHE A 311 0.32 -15.22 -12.86
C PHE A 311 1.53 -14.70 -13.64
N GLN A 312 2.29 -13.79 -13.05
CA GLN A 312 3.45 -13.14 -13.65
C GLN A 312 3.19 -12.67 -15.10
N ASP A 313 3.89 -13.20 -16.07
CA ASP A 313 3.84 -12.85 -17.48
C ASP A 313 2.87 -13.69 -18.32
N GLN A 314 1.97 -14.41 -17.66
CA GLN A 314 0.88 -15.13 -18.33
C GLN A 314 -0.14 -14.16 -18.94
N ILE A 315 -0.77 -14.55 -20.03
CA ILE A 315 -1.76 -13.74 -20.76
C ILE A 315 -2.93 -14.60 -21.18
N SER A 316 -4.14 -14.15 -20.93
CA SER A 316 -5.37 -14.81 -21.39
C SER A 316 -6.46 -13.80 -21.73
N VAL A 317 -7.38 -14.18 -22.61
CA VAL A 317 -8.64 -13.46 -22.82
C VAL A 317 -9.71 -14.15 -21.99
N VAL A 318 -10.50 -13.37 -21.25
CA VAL A 318 -11.67 -13.84 -20.50
C VAL A 318 -12.93 -13.25 -21.12
N SER A 319 -13.93 -14.08 -21.32
CA SER A 319 -15.20 -13.72 -21.98
C SER A 319 -16.38 -14.48 -21.35
N ASN A 320 -17.60 -14.03 -21.63
CA ASN A 320 -18.84 -14.71 -21.28
C ASN A 320 -18.92 -15.15 -19.81
N VAL A 321 -18.52 -14.26 -18.91
CA VAL A 321 -18.57 -14.53 -17.47
C VAL A 321 -20.03 -14.64 -17.03
N SER A 322 -20.36 -15.73 -16.34
CA SER A 322 -21.69 -15.99 -15.79
C SER A 322 -21.57 -16.52 -14.37
N VAL A 323 -22.44 -16.05 -13.48
CA VAL A 323 -22.55 -16.57 -12.13
C VAL A 323 -23.96 -17.04 -11.88
N THR A 324 -24.09 -18.29 -11.48
CA THR A 324 -25.36 -18.96 -11.24
C THR A 324 -25.43 -19.43 -9.79
N ALA A 325 -26.50 -19.05 -9.10
CA ALA A 325 -26.76 -19.52 -7.74
C ALA A 325 -27.07 -21.01 -7.71
N ALA A 326 -26.96 -21.67 -6.56
CA ALA A 326 -27.18 -23.09 -6.37
C ALA A 326 -28.58 -23.57 -6.84
N ASN A 327 -29.58 -22.70 -6.85
CA ASN A 327 -30.93 -23.00 -7.33
C ASN A 327 -31.09 -22.87 -8.85
N GLY A 328 -29.99 -22.62 -9.58
CA GLY A 328 -29.99 -22.47 -11.05
C GLY A 328 -30.32 -21.06 -11.55
N THR A 329 -30.58 -20.09 -10.66
CA THR A 329 -30.82 -18.70 -11.05
C THR A 329 -29.54 -18.02 -11.47
N GLN A 330 -29.49 -17.46 -12.68
CA GLN A 330 -28.39 -16.61 -13.12
C GLN A 330 -28.45 -15.27 -12.38
N ILE A 331 -27.42 -14.95 -11.59
CA ILE A 331 -27.34 -13.74 -10.80
C ILE A 331 -26.43 -12.69 -11.43
N TYR A 332 -25.55 -13.10 -12.34
CA TYR A 332 -24.66 -12.20 -13.07
C TYR A 332 -24.35 -12.75 -14.46
N SER A 333 -24.17 -11.86 -15.42
CA SER A 333 -23.69 -12.19 -16.76
C SER A 333 -23.00 -10.99 -17.41
N ASN A 334 -21.82 -11.19 -17.95
CA ASN A 334 -21.04 -10.15 -18.60
C ASN A 334 -20.19 -10.74 -19.76
N PRO A 335 -20.34 -10.27 -20.99
CA PRO A 335 -19.53 -10.71 -22.12
C PRO A 335 -18.07 -10.23 -22.04
N MET A 336 -17.72 -9.36 -21.10
CA MET A 336 -16.38 -8.78 -20.88
C MET A 336 -15.88 -7.92 -22.05
N THR A 337 -16.76 -7.36 -22.84
CA THR A 337 -16.44 -6.56 -24.04
C THR A 337 -16.71 -5.07 -23.88
N SER A 338 -17.08 -4.62 -22.68
CA SER A 338 -17.36 -3.21 -22.38
C SER A 338 -16.28 -2.59 -21.50
N GLN A 339 -15.96 -1.32 -21.73
CA GLN A 339 -15.06 -0.54 -20.86
C GLN A 339 -15.52 -0.48 -19.39
N LYS A 340 -16.81 -0.70 -19.13
CA LYS A 340 -17.34 -0.79 -17.75
C LYS A 340 -16.70 -1.93 -16.95
N VAL A 341 -16.22 -2.97 -17.60
CA VAL A 341 -15.48 -4.06 -16.98
C VAL A 341 -14.26 -3.56 -16.24
N LEU A 342 -13.53 -2.58 -16.79
CA LEU A 342 -12.36 -2.00 -16.14
C LEU A 342 -12.72 -1.29 -14.82
N VAL A 343 -13.89 -0.67 -14.77
CA VAL A 343 -14.42 0.01 -13.58
C VAL A 343 -14.85 -1.02 -12.54
N GLU A 344 -15.61 -2.02 -12.95
CA GLU A 344 -16.11 -3.11 -12.09
C GLU A 344 -14.97 -3.87 -11.40
N TYR A 345 -13.91 -4.16 -12.14
CA TYR A 345 -12.76 -4.91 -11.60
C TYR A 345 -11.65 -4.03 -11.02
N GLY A 346 -11.86 -2.71 -10.90
CA GLY A 346 -10.90 -1.80 -10.28
C GLY A 346 -9.57 -1.69 -11.03
N VAL A 347 -9.60 -1.83 -12.35
CA VAL A 347 -8.42 -1.71 -13.23
C VAL A 347 -8.56 -0.59 -14.26
N ALA A 348 -9.47 0.36 -14.03
CA ALA A 348 -9.63 1.52 -14.91
C ALA A 348 -8.41 2.45 -14.84
N PRO A 349 -8.07 3.18 -15.92
CA PRO A 349 -6.94 4.10 -15.92
C PRO A 349 -7.08 5.17 -14.83
N LEU A 350 -5.96 5.55 -14.21
CA LEU A 350 -5.94 6.60 -13.19
C LEU A 350 -6.15 7.98 -13.82
N ASN A 351 -7.10 8.75 -13.28
CA ASN A 351 -7.47 10.08 -13.79
C ASN A 351 -7.07 11.24 -12.87
N HIS A 352 -6.29 10.98 -11.83
CA HIS A 352 -5.79 11.98 -10.88
C HIS A 352 -4.28 11.90 -10.78
N SER A 353 -3.63 13.03 -10.51
CA SER A 353 -2.27 13.01 -9.98
C SER A 353 -2.35 12.65 -8.51
N VAL A 354 -1.72 11.56 -8.08
CA VAL A 354 -1.81 11.09 -6.68
C VAL A 354 -0.45 10.66 -6.17
N CYS A 355 -0.29 10.67 -4.85
CA CYS A 355 0.85 10.04 -4.19
C CYS A 355 0.42 8.78 -3.46
N LEU A 356 1.27 7.77 -3.54
CA LEU A 356 1.14 6.47 -2.89
C LEU A 356 1.92 6.51 -1.57
N ASP A 357 1.64 5.56 -0.70
CA ASP A 357 2.38 5.34 0.55
C ASP A 357 3.87 5.06 0.31
N GLY A 358 4.16 4.33 -0.75
CA GLY A 358 5.51 3.98 -1.13
C GLY A 358 5.62 3.62 -2.61
N ALA A 359 6.85 3.62 -3.12
CA ALA A 359 7.09 3.32 -4.52
C ALA A 359 7.06 1.80 -4.81
N LYS A 360 7.53 0.96 -3.87
CA LYS A 360 7.69 -0.48 -4.11
C LYS A 360 6.44 -1.27 -3.74
N ARG A 361 5.96 -1.11 -2.54
CA ARG A 361 4.84 -1.90 -2.03
C ARG A 361 3.78 -1.03 -1.39
N ASP A 362 2.73 -1.65 -1.14
CA ASP A 362 1.32 -1.47 -1.17
C ASP A 362 0.91 -0.68 -2.42
N ARG A 363 1.52 0.46 -2.71
CA ARG A 363 1.26 1.31 -3.87
C ARG A 363 -0.21 1.71 -3.96
N LEU A 364 -0.73 2.09 -2.80
CA LEU A 364 -2.09 2.54 -2.58
C LEU A 364 -2.08 4.00 -2.12
N VAL A 365 -3.19 4.69 -2.27
CA VAL A 365 -3.33 6.03 -1.71
C VAL A 365 -3.71 5.89 -0.23
N TRP A 366 -2.70 5.70 0.63
CA TRP A 366 -2.88 5.64 2.07
C TRP A 366 -3.04 7.03 2.66
N ILE A 367 -4.22 7.32 3.21
CA ILE A 367 -4.55 8.66 3.71
C ILE A 367 -3.79 9.05 4.99
N GLY A 368 -3.29 8.08 5.76
CA GLY A 368 -2.47 8.34 6.94
C GLY A 368 -1.07 8.81 6.60
N ASP A 369 -0.46 8.26 5.55
CA ASP A 369 0.86 8.65 5.06
C ASP A 369 0.84 10.03 4.39
N PHE A 370 -0.34 10.47 3.97
CA PHE A 370 -0.57 11.73 3.28
C PHE A 370 -0.07 12.95 4.06
N TYR A 371 -0.15 12.95 5.40
CA TYR A 371 0.34 14.06 6.23
C TYR A 371 1.82 14.37 5.99
N HIS A 372 2.67 13.35 6.02
CA HIS A 372 4.11 13.51 5.72
C HIS A 372 4.33 13.89 4.26
N THR A 373 3.62 13.23 3.34
CA THR A 373 3.72 13.46 1.90
C THR A 373 3.43 14.92 1.53
N VAL A 374 2.37 15.52 2.09
CA VAL A 374 2.04 16.95 1.86
C VAL A 374 3.19 17.85 2.26
N ARG A 375 3.81 17.62 3.40
CA ARG A 375 4.88 18.44 3.94
C ARG A 375 6.17 18.30 3.15
N VAL A 376 6.51 17.08 2.73
CA VAL A 376 7.68 16.84 1.87
C VAL A 376 7.47 17.48 0.51
N LEU A 377 6.32 17.31 -0.13
CA LEU A 377 6.00 17.96 -1.41
C LEU A 377 6.07 19.48 -1.31
N ALA A 378 5.51 20.06 -0.23
CA ALA A 378 5.50 21.51 -0.01
C ALA A 378 6.91 22.10 0.14
N GLN A 379 7.83 21.36 0.76
CA GLN A 379 9.19 21.83 1.05
C GLN A 379 10.18 21.52 -0.08
N THR A 380 9.86 20.61 -1.01
CA THR A 380 10.80 20.14 -2.04
C THR A 380 10.32 20.44 -3.45
N THR A 381 9.33 19.72 -3.93
CA THR A 381 8.90 19.76 -5.35
C THR A 381 7.86 20.82 -5.64
N ALA A 382 7.14 21.30 -4.64
CA ALA A 382 5.98 22.19 -4.77
C ALA A 382 4.92 21.67 -5.78
N ARG A 383 4.77 20.34 -5.94
CA ARG A 383 3.79 19.70 -6.82
C ARG A 383 2.41 19.65 -6.14
N TRP A 384 1.77 20.83 -6.12
CA TRP A 384 0.44 21.02 -5.52
C TRP A 384 -0.66 20.18 -6.18
N ASP A 385 -0.49 19.85 -7.45
CA ASP A 385 -1.40 18.97 -8.19
C ASP A 385 -1.45 17.54 -7.63
N TYR A 386 -0.37 17.01 -7.09
CA TYR A 386 -0.38 15.73 -6.39
C TYR A 386 -1.16 15.80 -5.07
N ILE A 387 -1.04 16.91 -4.35
CA ILE A 387 -1.72 17.06 -3.07
C ILE A 387 -3.23 17.18 -3.29
N ILE A 388 -3.64 18.15 -4.13
CA ILE A 388 -5.08 18.36 -4.38
C ILE A 388 -5.70 17.14 -5.09
N GLY A 389 -4.97 16.47 -5.98
CA GLY A 389 -5.44 15.28 -6.67
C GLY A 389 -5.61 14.09 -5.73
N SER A 390 -4.72 13.92 -4.73
CA SER A 390 -4.89 12.90 -3.69
C SER A 390 -6.08 13.20 -2.77
N ILE A 391 -6.29 14.48 -2.42
CA ILE A 391 -7.47 14.91 -1.65
C ILE A 391 -8.75 14.61 -2.43
N GLU A 392 -8.83 15.00 -3.70
CA GLU A 392 -9.98 14.75 -4.57
C GLU A 392 -10.25 13.25 -4.71
N TYR A 393 -9.19 12.48 -4.93
CA TYR A 393 -9.27 11.04 -5.08
C TYR A 393 -9.84 10.40 -3.81
N ALA A 394 -9.27 10.67 -2.63
CA ALA A 394 -9.74 10.10 -1.37
C ALA A 394 -11.19 10.52 -1.04
N LEU A 395 -11.52 11.81 -1.13
CA LEU A 395 -12.85 12.32 -0.82
C LEU A 395 -13.93 11.81 -1.78
N SER A 396 -13.58 11.43 -3.01
CA SER A 396 -14.55 10.85 -3.96
C SER A 396 -15.12 9.50 -3.48
N TYR A 397 -14.43 8.82 -2.55
CA TYR A 397 -14.87 7.56 -1.94
C TYR A 397 -15.49 7.73 -0.56
N GLN A 398 -15.89 8.95 -0.16
CA GLN A 398 -16.44 9.19 1.15
C GLN A 398 -17.71 8.36 1.37
N VAL A 399 -17.78 7.67 2.51
CA VAL A 399 -18.88 6.78 2.87
C VAL A 399 -20.11 7.61 3.27
N ASP A 400 -21.27 7.29 2.73
CA ASP A 400 -22.51 8.04 2.99
C ASP A 400 -23.34 7.49 4.16
N THR A 401 -23.26 6.20 4.44
CA THR A 401 -24.13 5.51 5.39
C THR A 401 -23.38 4.54 6.29
N GLY A 402 -24.01 4.09 7.36
CA GLY A 402 -23.47 3.10 8.30
C GLY A 402 -22.54 3.69 9.36
N PRO A 403 -21.86 2.83 10.14
CA PRO A 403 -21.07 3.24 11.31
C PRO A 403 -19.90 4.17 11.00
N PHE A 404 -19.44 4.18 9.77
CA PHE A 404 -18.35 5.03 9.26
C PHE A 404 -18.83 6.11 8.29
N ALA A 405 -20.12 6.48 8.34
CA ALA A 405 -20.63 7.58 7.52
C ALA A 405 -19.79 8.85 7.72
N GLY A 406 -19.34 9.44 6.62
CA GLY A 406 -18.44 10.60 6.62
C GLY A 406 -16.96 10.25 6.53
N PHE A 407 -16.54 9.01 6.80
CA PHE A 407 -15.16 8.58 6.65
C PHE A 407 -14.82 8.34 5.18
N VAL A 408 -13.52 8.31 4.89
CA VAL A 408 -12.99 7.86 3.59
C VAL A 408 -12.25 6.54 3.76
N PRO A 409 -12.10 5.71 2.73
CA PRO A 409 -11.27 4.51 2.82
C PRO A 409 -9.84 4.86 3.21
N ILE A 410 -9.24 4.08 4.10
CA ILE A 410 -7.88 4.33 4.59
C ILE A 410 -6.81 4.16 3.52
N SER A 411 -7.09 3.31 2.54
CA SER A 411 -6.24 3.10 1.38
C SER A 411 -7.09 2.78 0.16
N THR A 412 -6.82 3.44 -0.94
CA THR A 412 -7.57 3.24 -2.18
C THR A 412 -6.63 2.79 -3.28
N SER A 413 -6.95 1.66 -3.91
CA SER A 413 -6.18 1.12 -5.03
C SER A 413 -6.31 1.98 -6.27
N LEU A 414 -5.22 2.15 -7.01
CA LEU A 414 -5.26 2.75 -8.34
C LEU A 414 -6.21 1.96 -9.24
N GLY A 415 -6.98 2.65 -10.05
CA GLY A 415 -7.91 2.04 -11.00
C GLY A 415 -9.31 1.74 -10.48
N THR A 416 -9.55 1.85 -9.16
CA THR A 416 -10.91 1.80 -8.60
C THR A 416 -11.74 3.03 -9.00
N ARG A 417 -13.04 2.98 -8.74
CA ARG A 417 -13.98 4.07 -9.03
C ARG A 417 -14.99 4.23 -7.88
N PRO A 418 -15.44 5.46 -7.62
CA PRO A 418 -16.40 5.76 -6.54
C PRO A 418 -17.70 4.98 -6.61
N GLU A 419 -18.13 4.57 -7.79
CA GLU A 419 -19.37 3.79 -7.99
C GLU A 419 -19.41 2.49 -7.18
N TYR A 420 -18.27 2.03 -6.71
CA TYR A 420 -18.14 0.81 -5.91
C TYR A 420 -17.66 1.05 -4.48
N THR A 421 -17.85 2.25 -3.94
CA THR A 421 -17.46 2.56 -2.54
C THR A 421 -18.12 1.59 -1.55
N ASP A 422 -19.40 1.26 -1.75
CA ASP A 422 -20.14 0.36 -0.86
C ASP A 422 -19.67 -1.10 -0.92
N ALA A 423 -18.94 -1.48 -1.97
CA ALA A 423 -18.35 -2.82 -2.06
C ALA A 423 -17.17 -3.02 -1.09
N ASN A 424 -16.67 -1.95 -0.47
CA ASN A 424 -15.49 -2.02 0.39
C ASN A 424 -15.67 -1.29 1.74
N PRO A 425 -16.66 -1.67 2.57
CA PRO A 425 -16.94 -0.96 3.82
C PRO A 425 -15.88 -1.16 4.92
N THR A 426 -14.99 -2.13 4.77
CA THR A 426 -14.03 -2.53 5.83
C THR A 426 -12.77 -1.68 5.88
N TRP A 427 -12.46 -0.91 4.86
CA TRP A 427 -11.23 -0.14 4.74
C TRP A 427 -11.31 1.28 5.31
N THR A 428 -12.28 1.56 6.16
CA THR A 428 -12.43 2.86 6.84
C THR A 428 -11.98 2.83 8.31
N GLY A 429 -11.56 1.68 8.81
CA GLY A 429 -11.48 1.38 10.24
C GLY A 429 -10.29 1.94 11.02
N LEU A 430 -9.25 2.51 10.40
CA LEU A 430 -8.17 3.20 11.11
C LEU A 430 -8.57 4.66 11.35
N VAL A 431 -8.95 4.97 12.58
CA VAL A 431 -9.54 6.28 12.90
C VAL A 431 -8.53 7.42 12.87
N ASP A 432 -7.32 7.17 13.28
CA ASP A 432 -6.23 8.14 13.26
C ASP A 432 -5.71 8.46 11.85
N TYR A 433 -5.92 7.58 10.88
CA TYR A 433 -5.65 7.87 9.48
C TYR A 433 -6.60 8.95 8.93
N GLN A 434 -7.85 8.97 9.38
CA GLN A 434 -8.78 10.05 9.06
C GLN A 434 -8.29 11.40 9.59
N ASP A 435 -7.74 11.40 10.81
CA ASP A 435 -7.21 12.59 11.45
C ASP A 435 -5.94 13.09 10.75
N LEU A 436 -5.01 12.19 10.37
CA LEU A 436 -3.83 12.51 9.58
C LEU A 436 -4.19 13.08 8.19
N PHE A 437 -5.22 12.53 7.55
CA PHE A 437 -5.72 13.05 6.29
C PHE A 437 -6.25 14.48 6.42
N LEU A 438 -7.09 14.72 7.42
CA LEU A 438 -7.59 16.06 7.74
C LEU A 438 -6.46 17.03 8.10
N ALA A 439 -5.46 16.58 8.87
CA ALA A 439 -4.27 17.36 9.16
C ALA A 439 -3.47 17.70 7.88
N GLY A 440 -3.33 16.73 6.96
CA GLY A 440 -2.71 16.97 5.65
C GLY A 440 -3.46 18.02 4.82
N ILE A 441 -4.79 18.03 4.86
CA ILE A 441 -5.62 19.07 4.22
C ILE A 441 -5.37 20.45 4.88
N GLY A 442 -5.33 20.50 6.21
CA GLY A 442 -5.00 21.72 6.94
C GLY A 442 -3.59 22.25 6.63
N GLU A 443 -2.59 21.36 6.53
CA GLU A 443 -1.24 21.69 6.09
C GLU A 443 -1.21 22.24 4.66
N TYR A 444 -1.91 21.60 3.72
CA TYR A 444 -2.02 22.12 2.35
C TYR A 444 -2.57 23.54 2.35
N PHE A 445 -3.64 23.80 3.10
CA PHE A 445 -4.19 25.15 3.23
C PHE A 445 -3.18 26.11 3.86
N ARG A 446 -2.47 25.70 4.90
CA ARG A 446 -1.44 26.52 5.57
C ARG A 446 -0.30 26.94 4.63
N TYR A 447 0.13 26.03 3.75
CA TYR A 447 1.19 26.32 2.77
C TYR A 447 0.73 27.17 1.59
N THR A 448 -0.51 27.02 1.16
CA THR A 448 -0.98 27.57 -0.12
C THR A 448 -2.01 28.69 0.01
N GLY A 449 -2.82 28.70 1.06
CA GLY A 449 -4.01 29.54 1.15
C GLY A 449 -5.05 29.22 0.08
N ASP A 450 -5.05 28.04 -0.52
CA ASP A 450 -5.92 27.67 -1.64
C ASP A 450 -7.37 27.42 -1.23
N THR A 451 -8.06 28.49 -0.89
CA THR A 451 -9.49 28.45 -0.62
C THR A 451 -10.31 27.95 -1.81
N LYS A 452 -9.92 28.35 -3.03
CA LYS A 452 -10.68 28.02 -4.23
C LYS A 452 -10.64 26.52 -4.53
N GLY A 453 -9.49 25.89 -4.44
CA GLY A 453 -9.30 24.45 -4.65
C GLY A 453 -10.07 23.63 -3.61
N LEU A 454 -10.01 24.04 -2.33
CA LEU A 454 -10.66 23.31 -1.24
C LEU A 454 -12.15 23.58 -1.12
N ARG A 455 -12.67 24.72 -1.59
CA ARG A 455 -14.10 25.10 -1.45
C ARG A 455 -15.07 24.06 -2.01
N LYS A 456 -14.73 23.46 -3.14
CA LYS A 456 -15.56 22.41 -3.77
C LYS A 456 -15.65 21.12 -2.94
N HIS A 457 -14.72 20.93 -1.98
CA HIS A 457 -14.63 19.77 -1.12
C HIS A 457 -15.00 20.07 0.34
N TRP A 458 -15.33 21.35 0.65
CA TRP A 458 -15.54 21.78 2.03
C TRP A 458 -16.61 20.97 2.76
N ASP A 459 -17.73 20.67 2.12
CA ASP A 459 -18.81 19.88 2.75
C ASP A 459 -18.34 18.46 3.09
N SER A 460 -17.52 17.83 2.24
CA SER A 460 -16.94 16.51 2.50
C SER A 460 -15.91 16.56 3.63
N ILE A 461 -15.03 17.58 3.64
CA ILE A 461 -14.02 17.78 4.70
C ILE A 461 -14.72 18.00 6.05
N LYS A 462 -15.73 18.86 6.08
CA LYS A 462 -16.56 19.14 7.27
C LYS A 462 -17.26 17.87 7.76
N LYS A 463 -17.90 17.13 6.85
CA LYS A 463 -18.57 15.85 7.16
C LYS A 463 -17.60 14.84 7.81
N LEU A 464 -16.40 14.72 7.30
CA LEU A 464 -15.38 13.84 7.89
C LEU A 464 -14.97 14.32 9.29
N ALA A 465 -14.64 15.61 9.45
CA ALA A 465 -14.25 16.16 10.74
C ALA A 465 -15.38 16.03 11.80
N GLU A 466 -16.63 16.27 11.41
CA GLU A 466 -17.78 16.11 12.29
C GLU A 466 -18.05 14.65 12.67
N ALA A 467 -17.87 13.72 11.73
CA ALA A 467 -17.95 12.29 12.00
C ALA A 467 -16.87 11.86 13.02
N ARG A 468 -15.65 12.40 12.91
CA ARG A 468 -14.58 12.13 13.89
C ARG A 468 -14.87 12.69 15.28
N ILE A 469 -15.51 13.85 15.40
CA ILE A 469 -15.92 14.42 16.70
C ILE A 469 -16.82 13.44 17.47
N THR A 470 -17.64 12.63 16.79
CA THR A 470 -18.52 11.65 17.47
C THR A 470 -17.76 10.52 18.16
N PHE A 471 -16.45 10.37 17.92
CA PHE A 471 -15.59 9.39 18.57
C PHE A 471 -14.95 9.90 19.88
N ILE A 472 -15.28 11.11 20.31
CA ILE A 472 -14.87 11.61 21.64
C ILE A 472 -15.80 11.00 22.69
N ASP A 473 -15.23 10.28 23.65
CA ASP A 473 -15.99 9.74 24.77
C ASP A 473 -16.43 10.89 25.73
N PRO A 474 -17.73 11.08 25.94
CA PRO A 474 -18.23 12.17 26.78
C PRO A 474 -17.77 12.10 28.25
N SER A 475 -17.42 10.91 28.73
CA SER A 475 -17.04 10.70 30.12
C SER A 475 -15.57 11.04 30.41
N SER A 476 -14.69 10.75 29.47
CA SER A 476 -13.24 11.02 29.58
C SER A 476 -12.81 12.27 28.86
N GLY A 477 -13.53 12.69 27.84
CA GLY A 477 -13.13 13.75 26.91
C GLY A 477 -12.04 13.34 25.92
N LEU A 478 -11.63 12.07 25.92
CA LEU A 478 -10.58 11.52 25.06
C LEU A 478 -11.18 10.89 23.80
N VAL A 479 -10.36 10.75 22.75
CA VAL A 479 -10.73 9.98 21.56
C VAL A 479 -10.77 8.50 21.89
N ALA A 480 -11.93 7.88 21.70
CA ALA A 480 -12.17 6.47 22.04
C ALA A 480 -12.82 5.75 20.86
N GLY A 481 -14.14 5.70 20.87
CA GLY A 481 -14.97 5.09 19.84
C GLY A 481 -16.38 5.67 19.89
N SER A 482 -17.18 5.35 18.89
CA SER A 482 -18.60 5.68 18.89
C SER A 482 -19.43 4.50 19.45
N PRO A 483 -20.71 4.72 19.79
CA PRO A 483 -21.58 3.62 20.19
C PRO A 483 -21.69 2.49 19.15
N GLU A 484 -21.55 2.83 17.87
CA GLU A 484 -21.60 1.88 16.76
C GLU A 484 -20.24 1.23 16.49
N VAL A 485 -19.14 1.91 16.86
CA VAL A 485 -17.75 1.43 16.71
C VAL A 485 -17.03 1.62 18.06
N PRO A 486 -17.30 0.77 19.07
CA PRO A 486 -16.79 0.99 20.43
C PRO A 486 -15.29 0.77 20.60
N ASN A 487 -14.67 0.01 19.73
CA ASN A 487 -13.23 -0.30 19.75
C ASN A 487 -12.64 -0.12 18.35
N PRO A 488 -12.46 1.11 17.89
CA PRO A 488 -11.89 1.36 16.58
C PRO A 488 -10.41 0.94 16.54
N ALA A 489 -9.97 0.44 15.40
CA ALA A 489 -8.55 0.24 15.15
C ALA A 489 -7.84 1.59 14.98
N SER A 490 -6.57 1.64 15.36
CA SER A 490 -5.71 2.81 15.26
C SER A 490 -4.26 2.36 15.04
N PHE A 491 -3.52 3.12 14.26
CA PHE A 491 -2.12 2.85 13.95
C PHE A 491 -1.15 3.47 14.98
N LEU A 492 -1.45 4.68 15.46
CA LEU A 492 -0.53 5.46 16.30
C LEU A 492 -0.59 5.11 17.78
N GLY A 493 -1.68 4.49 18.22
CA GLY A 493 -1.83 4.12 19.62
C GLY A 493 -3.27 3.75 19.99
N PRO A 494 -3.49 3.24 21.21
CA PRO A 494 -4.80 2.76 21.63
C PRO A 494 -5.81 3.90 21.79
N ALA A 495 -7.10 3.56 21.67
CA ALA A 495 -8.22 4.41 22.05
C ALA A 495 -8.08 4.87 23.51
N ASN A 496 -8.63 6.03 23.84
CA ASN A 496 -8.41 6.73 25.14
C ASN A 496 -6.93 6.96 25.44
N GLY A 497 -6.12 7.12 24.40
CA GLY A 497 -4.67 7.28 24.48
C GLY A 497 -4.20 8.68 24.13
N SER A 498 -2.96 8.97 24.55
CA SER A 498 -2.31 10.27 24.35
C SER A 498 -2.02 10.57 22.86
N ALA A 499 -1.63 9.56 22.08
CA ALA A 499 -1.30 9.75 20.67
C ALA A 499 -2.53 10.14 19.83
N VAL A 500 -3.58 9.32 19.86
CA VAL A 500 -4.78 9.54 19.04
C VAL A 500 -5.55 10.80 19.45
N THR A 501 -5.59 11.11 20.77
CA THR A 501 -6.27 12.31 21.26
C THR A 501 -5.47 13.57 20.93
N GLY A 502 -4.14 13.51 21.06
CA GLY A 502 -3.25 14.62 20.71
C GLY A 502 -3.27 14.93 19.21
N LEU A 503 -3.20 13.90 18.38
CA LEU A 503 -3.35 14.08 16.93
C LEU A 503 -4.67 14.76 16.57
N PHE A 504 -5.79 14.31 17.15
CA PHE A 504 -7.08 14.90 16.83
C PHE A 504 -7.22 16.35 17.29
N ALA A 505 -6.65 16.70 18.46
CA ALA A 505 -6.59 18.10 18.91
C ALA A 505 -5.78 18.98 17.94
N PHE A 506 -4.62 18.51 17.51
CA PHE A 506 -3.79 19.19 16.51
C PHE A 506 -4.53 19.38 15.18
N THR A 507 -5.20 18.34 14.71
CA THR A 507 -5.98 18.35 13.48
C THR A 507 -7.09 19.40 13.52
N MET A 508 -7.83 19.46 14.62
CA MET A 508 -8.91 20.44 14.79
C MET A 508 -8.34 21.88 14.75
N ASP A 509 -7.21 22.17 15.39
CA ASP A 509 -6.57 23.47 15.32
C ASP A 509 -6.18 23.87 13.90
N LEU A 510 -5.63 22.92 13.11
CA LEU A 510 -5.25 23.16 11.71
C LEU A 510 -6.45 23.50 10.81
N LEU A 511 -7.63 22.97 11.13
CA LEU A 511 -8.84 23.20 10.34
C LEU A 511 -9.56 24.51 10.70
N VAL A 512 -9.28 25.15 11.84
CA VAL A 512 -9.91 26.41 12.24
C VAL A 512 -9.72 27.53 11.20
N PRO A 513 -8.48 27.85 10.75
CA PRO A 513 -8.27 28.87 9.72
C PRO A 513 -8.99 28.57 8.41
N LEU A 514 -9.00 27.30 8.00
CA LEU A 514 -9.70 26.85 6.78
C LEU A 514 -11.22 27.10 6.92
N ALA A 515 -11.83 26.72 8.05
CA ALA A 515 -13.26 26.93 8.29
C ALA A 515 -13.62 28.42 8.25
N LEU A 516 -12.80 29.29 8.85
CA LEU A 516 -13.00 30.76 8.80
C LEU A 516 -12.96 31.29 7.37
N ASP A 517 -12.00 30.81 6.57
CA ASP A 517 -11.81 31.23 5.18
C ASP A 517 -12.93 30.71 4.24
N MET A 518 -13.54 29.58 4.60
CA MET A 518 -14.77 29.08 3.96
C MET A 518 -16.01 29.89 4.31
N GLY A 519 -15.94 30.78 5.33
CA GLY A 519 -17.05 31.57 5.83
C GLY A 519 -17.91 30.82 6.87
N ASP A 520 -17.43 29.71 7.41
CA ASP A 520 -18.15 28.84 8.35
C ASP A 520 -17.67 29.07 9.79
N ALA A 521 -18.00 30.24 10.36
CA ALA A 521 -17.54 30.65 11.69
C ALA A 521 -18.06 29.74 12.83
N GLU A 522 -19.23 29.12 12.64
CA GLU A 522 -19.77 28.18 13.61
C GLU A 522 -18.93 26.91 13.68
N VAL A 523 -18.57 26.36 12.53
CA VAL A 523 -17.69 25.18 12.43
C VAL A 523 -16.29 25.52 12.97
N ALA A 524 -15.75 26.69 12.65
CA ALA A 524 -14.46 27.13 13.20
C ALA A 524 -14.48 27.20 14.74
N SER A 525 -15.57 27.74 15.32
CA SER A 525 -15.75 27.77 16.79
C SER A 525 -15.86 26.38 17.38
N LYS A 526 -16.59 25.47 16.72
CA LYS A 526 -16.72 24.06 17.10
C LYS A 526 -15.36 23.36 17.11
N PHE A 527 -14.56 23.50 16.04
CA PHE A 527 -13.23 22.90 15.95
C PHE A 527 -12.29 23.44 17.04
N ASN A 528 -12.26 24.76 17.25
CA ASN A 528 -11.43 25.37 18.29
C ASN A 528 -11.84 24.90 19.70
N SER A 529 -13.12 24.82 20.01
CA SER A 529 -13.59 24.32 21.31
C SER A 529 -13.29 22.82 21.49
N THR A 530 -13.39 22.04 20.43
CA THR A 530 -13.03 20.61 20.43
C THR A 530 -11.54 20.43 20.73
N ALA A 531 -10.66 21.16 20.02
CA ALA A 531 -9.21 21.11 20.26
C ALA A 531 -8.84 21.48 21.70
N SER A 532 -9.45 22.54 22.24
CA SER A 532 -9.22 22.94 23.64
C SER A 532 -9.66 21.86 24.63
N GLY A 533 -10.89 21.31 24.45
CA GLY A 533 -11.40 20.26 25.34
C GLY A 533 -10.55 19.00 25.33
N LEU A 534 -10.01 18.60 24.15
CA LEU A 534 -9.11 17.45 24.02
C LEU A 534 -7.78 17.69 24.76
N ARG A 535 -7.18 18.89 24.65
CA ARG A 535 -5.96 19.25 25.39
C ARG A 535 -6.18 19.20 26.91
N ASP A 536 -7.31 19.73 27.38
CA ASP A 536 -7.67 19.69 28.79
C ASP A 536 -7.83 18.23 29.26
N ALA A 537 -8.49 17.39 28.48
CA ALA A 537 -8.66 15.98 28.79
C ALA A 537 -7.34 15.20 28.80
N ILE A 538 -6.43 15.46 27.86
CA ILE A 538 -5.09 14.85 27.85
C ILE A 538 -4.34 15.19 29.15
N ASN A 539 -4.35 16.45 29.56
CA ASN A 539 -3.66 16.88 30.78
C ASN A 539 -4.32 16.35 32.06
N ASP A 540 -5.63 16.32 32.13
CA ASP A 540 -6.38 15.83 33.30
C ASP A 540 -6.29 14.30 33.47
N LYS A 541 -6.33 13.55 32.36
CA LYS A 541 -6.49 12.09 32.41
C LYS A 541 -5.20 11.32 32.11
N LEU A 542 -4.29 11.88 31.30
CA LEU A 542 -3.15 11.12 30.77
C LEU A 542 -1.79 11.65 31.22
N TRP A 543 -1.68 12.93 31.66
CA TRP A 543 -0.44 13.37 32.31
C TRP A 543 -0.19 12.56 33.60
N ASN A 544 0.94 11.89 33.66
CA ASN A 544 1.29 11.04 34.80
C ASN A 544 2.54 11.57 35.50
N PRO A 545 2.39 12.26 36.65
CA PRO A 545 3.53 12.79 37.38
C PRO A 545 4.56 11.74 37.85
N SER A 546 4.11 10.50 38.04
CA SER A 546 5.00 9.40 38.46
C SER A 546 5.85 8.88 37.29
N LEU A 547 5.33 8.96 36.07
CA LEU A 547 6.07 8.66 34.86
C LEU A 547 6.85 9.87 34.33
N GLU A 548 6.56 11.06 34.82
CA GLU A 548 7.06 12.32 34.26
C GLU A 548 6.77 12.51 32.77
N THR A 549 5.72 11.88 32.25
CA THR A 549 5.27 11.97 30.86
C THR A 549 3.80 11.54 30.73
N TYR A 550 3.29 11.51 29.52
CA TYR A 550 1.92 11.12 29.24
C TYR A 550 1.77 9.59 29.18
N SER A 551 0.80 9.06 29.89
CA SER A 551 0.43 7.64 29.83
C SER A 551 0.03 7.23 28.42
N LEU A 552 0.31 6.00 28.05
CA LEU A 552 -0.07 5.41 26.76
C LEU A 552 -1.59 5.54 26.53
N SER A 553 -2.38 5.15 27.54
CA SER A 553 -3.84 5.27 27.53
C SER A 553 -4.39 5.11 28.95
N LEU A 554 -5.72 5.32 29.12
CA LEU A 554 -6.41 5.01 30.40
C LEU A 554 -6.30 3.54 30.77
N GLY A 555 -6.30 2.63 29.79
CA GLY A 555 -6.14 1.19 29.99
C GLY A 555 -4.70 0.75 30.31
N SER A 556 -3.71 1.63 30.05
CA SER A 556 -2.29 1.33 30.26
C SER A 556 -1.54 2.53 30.85
N PRO A 557 -1.90 2.95 32.08
CA PRO A 557 -1.39 4.17 32.68
C PRO A 557 0.08 4.09 33.11
N GLY A 558 0.66 2.91 33.21
CA GLY A 558 2.07 2.68 33.57
C GLY A 558 3.03 2.66 32.39
N ASN A 559 2.52 2.70 31.16
CA ASN A 559 3.30 2.72 29.93
C ASN A 559 3.17 4.08 29.22
N PHE A 560 4.10 4.36 28.34
CA PHE A 560 4.09 5.55 27.47
C PHE A 560 4.63 5.19 26.08
N SER A 561 4.39 6.05 25.10
CA SER A 561 4.83 5.82 23.72
C SER A 561 5.51 7.04 23.12
N LEU A 562 6.34 6.79 22.12
CA LEU A 562 6.98 7.80 21.30
C LEU A 562 5.93 8.73 20.65
N THR A 563 4.89 8.15 20.07
CA THR A 563 3.78 8.88 19.43
C THR A 563 2.95 9.66 20.45
N GLY A 564 2.73 9.12 21.66
CA GLY A 564 2.05 9.83 22.75
C GLY A 564 2.79 11.08 23.18
N ILE A 565 4.11 11.01 23.33
CA ILE A 565 4.97 12.16 23.62
C ILE A 565 4.90 13.17 22.45
N ALA A 566 5.08 12.72 21.23
CA ALA A 566 5.09 13.59 20.05
C ALA A 566 3.77 14.37 19.92
N TRP A 567 2.64 13.68 19.96
CA TRP A 567 1.34 14.33 19.74
C TRP A 567 0.85 15.16 20.94
N ALA A 568 1.26 14.82 22.17
CA ALA A 568 1.01 15.71 23.31
C ALA A 568 1.74 17.05 23.16
N MET A 569 2.96 17.06 22.61
CA MET A 569 3.71 18.27 22.31
C MET A 569 3.13 19.01 21.10
N LEU A 570 2.90 18.35 19.98
CA LEU A 570 2.39 18.96 18.74
C LEU A 570 1.00 19.58 18.93
N SER A 571 0.12 18.94 19.69
CA SER A 571 -1.21 19.47 20.00
C SER A 571 -1.19 20.70 20.89
N GLY A 572 -0.05 21.00 21.54
CA GLY A 572 0.05 22.05 22.54
C GLY A 572 -0.59 21.69 23.88
N ALA A 573 -0.92 20.42 24.13
CA ALA A 573 -1.33 19.95 25.45
C ALA A 573 -0.16 20.07 26.46
N ALA A 574 1.06 19.70 26.05
CA ALA A 574 2.23 19.81 26.88
C ALA A 574 2.67 21.27 27.03
N ASN A 575 2.77 21.75 28.28
CA ASN A 575 3.47 22.99 28.60
C ASN A 575 5.00 22.77 28.58
N GLY A 576 5.80 23.84 28.76
CA GLY A 576 7.26 23.75 28.67
C GLY A 576 7.91 22.78 29.65
N ASP A 577 7.41 22.68 30.88
CA ASP A 577 7.92 21.73 31.88
C ASP A 577 7.56 20.29 31.55
N GLN A 578 6.33 20.04 31.13
CA GLN A 578 5.85 18.73 30.72
C GLN A 578 6.57 18.25 29.44
N ALA A 579 6.78 19.14 28.49
CA ALA A 579 7.53 18.82 27.28
C ALA A 579 8.99 18.49 27.60
N SER A 580 9.66 19.32 28.42
CA SER A 580 11.04 19.06 28.87
C SER A 580 11.17 17.74 29.62
N SER A 581 10.18 17.40 30.45
CA SER A 581 10.15 16.15 31.19
C SER A 581 9.96 14.96 30.23
N SER A 582 8.98 15.03 29.31
CA SER A 582 8.73 13.99 28.32
C SER A 582 9.92 13.76 27.38
N ILE A 583 10.66 14.82 26.99
CA ILE A 583 11.89 14.69 26.19
C ILE A 583 12.95 13.88 26.95
N ARG A 584 13.14 14.11 28.26
CA ARG A 584 14.07 13.29 29.06
C ARG A 584 13.66 11.83 29.11
N LYS A 585 12.36 11.52 29.08
CA LYS A 585 11.84 10.15 29.08
C LYS A 585 12.12 9.38 27.79
N LEU A 586 12.44 10.05 26.68
CA LEU A 586 12.84 9.38 25.44
C LEU A 586 14.08 8.49 25.62
N GLU A 587 14.95 8.77 26.59
CA GLU A 587 16.11 7.89 26.87
C GLU A 587 15.70 6.46 27.27
N GLU A 588 14.53 6.26 27.87
CA GLU A 588 14.01 4.92 28.19
C GLU A 588 13.55 4.16 26.93
N LEU A 589 13.14 4.90 25.89
CA LEU A 589 12.78 4.34 24.59
C LEU A 589 13.99 4.16 23.67
N ARG A 590 15.15 4.72 23.99
CA ARG A 590 16.33 4.69 23.12
C ARG A 590 16.74 3.26 22.78
N PHE A 591 16.87 2.97 21.49
CA PHE A 591 17.25 1.67 20.96
C PHE A 591 17.99 1.81 19.62
N GLY A 592 19.23 1.34 19.55
CA GLY A 592 20.07 1.47 18.36
C GLY A 592 20.14 2.90 17.85
N VAL A 593 19.84 3.09 16.57
CA VAL A 593 19.85 4.41 15.90
C VAL A 593 18.57 5.23 16.06
N GLY A 594 17.59 4.75 16.82
CA GLY A 594 16.30 5.42 17.02
C GLY A 594 15.66 5.12 18.37
N TYR A 595 14.35 5.05 18.41
CA TYR A 595 13.56 4.83 19.62
C TYR A 595 12.55 3.70 19.43
N LYS A 596 12.29 2.92 20.49
CA LYS A 596 11.17 2.00 20.58
C LYS A 596 9.85 2.76 20.51
N THR A 597 8.82 2.12 20.02
CA THR A 597 7.50 2.72 19.90
C THR A 597 6.82 2.86 21.27
N ILE A 598 6.91 1.84 22.12
CA ILE A 598 6.27 1.78 23.43
C ILE A 598 7.30 1.40 24.51
N SER A 599 7.12 1.91 25.72
CA SER A 599 8.02 1.67 26.85
C SER A 599 8.07 0.20 27.29
N SER A 600 6.97 -0.54 27.10
CA SER A 600 6.87 -1.99 27.40
C SER A 600 7.51 -2.87 26.35
N ASP A 601 7.85 -2.36 25.17
CA ASP A 601 8.44 -3.19 24.12
C ASP A 601 9.79 -3.73 24.53
N GLU A 602 10.02 -5.02 24.25
CA GLU A 602 11.31 -5.64 24.54
C GLU A 602 12.41 -5.16 23.59
N LYS A 603 13.60 -4.95 24.13
CA LYS A 603 14.80 -4.68 23.36
C LYS A 603 15.36 -6.00 22.82
N SER A 604 15.01 -6.35 21.59
CA SER A 604 15.48 -7.56 20.92
C SER A 604 16.15 -7.21 19.60
N SER A 605 17.03 -8.07 19.11
CA SER A 605 17.67 -7.91 17.78
C SER A 605 16.67 -7.90 16.62
N ASN A 606 15.46 -8.37 16.85
CA ASN A 606 14.38 -8.39 15.86
C ASN A 606 13.45 -7.17 15.94
N TYR A 607 13.71 -6.23 16.89
CA TYR A 607 12.89 -5.03 17.02
C TYR A 607 13.05 -4.13 15.80
N GLN A 608 11.93 -3.76 15.20
CA GLN A 608 11.90 -2.89 14.03
C GLN A 608 11.64 -1.44 14.46
N LEU A 609 12.55 -0.56 14.15
CA LEU A 609 12.35 0.88 14.31
C LEU A 609 11.29 1.36 13.31
N ALA A 610 10.56 2.41 13.68
CA ALA A 610 9.50 2.97 12.85
C ALA A 610 9.82 4.41 12.43
N PRO A 611 10.32 4.64 11.21
CA PRO A 611 10.64 5.99 10.73
C PRO A 611 9.44 6.94 10.71
N ASN A 612 8.25 6.46 10.30
CA ASN A 612 7.05 7.30 10.26
C ASN A 612 6.70 7.89 11.64
N PRO A 613 6.51 7.13 12.74
CA PRO A 613 6.37 7.69 14.08
C PRO A 613 7.54 8.57 14.54
N SER A 614 8.76 8.25 14.14
CA SER A 614 9.94 9.04 14.46
C SER A 614 9.92 10.41 13.76
N GLY A 615 9.27 10.52 12.61
CA GLY A 615 9.04 11.78 11.91
C GLY A 615 8.16 12.74 12.71
N PHE A 616 7.08 12.26 13.32
CA PHE A 616 6.24 13.08 14.22
C PHE A 616 7.02 13.53 15.45
N LEU A 617 7.84 12.64 16.02
CA LEU A 617 8.69 13.04 17.15
C LEU A 617 9.69 14.11 16.74
N LEU A 618 10.37 13.96 15.61
CA LEU A 618 11.35 14.95 15.13
C LEU A 618 10.69 16.33 14.96
N GLU A 619 9.50 16.37 14.37
CA GLU A 619 8.71 17.59 14.25
C GLU A 619 8.39 18.21 15.62
N ALA A 620 7.91 17.39 16.55
CA ALA A 620 7.57 17.82 17.90
C ALA A 620 8.79 18.40 18.65
N LEU A 621 9.96 17.78 18.49
CA LEU A 621 11.21 18.27 19.09
C LEU A 621 11.60 19.66 18.56
N PHE A 622 11.47 19.90 17.25
CA PHE A 622 11.75 21.21 16.66
C PHE A 622 10.75 22.27 17.12
N GLN A 623 9.46 22.01 17.00
CA GLN A 623 8.41 22.99 17.35
C GLN A 623 8.43 23.32 18.85
N THR A 624 8.66 22.34 19.72
CA THR A 624 8.70 22.54 21.15
C THR A 624 9.96 23.28 21.57
N SER A 625 11.11 23.04 20.92
CA SER A 625 12.34 23.80 21.15
C SER A 625 12.16 25.26 20.79
N GLU A 626 11.51 25.56 19.67
CA GLU A 626 11.21 26.92 19.24
C GLU A 626 10.25 27.63 20.24
N LYS A 627 9.13 26.95 20.56
CA LYS A 627 8.05 27.53 21.37
C LYS A 627 8.39 27.68 22.86
N HIS A 628 9.06 26.70 23.44
CA HIS A 628 9.30 26.59 24.89
C HIS A 628 10.78 26.60 25.27
N GLN A 629 11.69 26.75 24.32
CA GLN A 629 13.15 26.71 24.52
C GLN A 629 13.62 25.45 25.26
N THR A 630 12.97 24.32 24.98
CA THR A 630 13.32 23.02 25.55
C THR A 630 14.65 22.51 24.99
N ASN A 631 15.43 21.79 25.80
CA ASN A 631 16.65 21.15 25.33
C ASN A 631 16.34 19.82 24.62
N SER A 632 16.04 19.90 23.34
CA SER A 632 15.74 18.74 22.47
C SER A 632 16.93 18.27 21.63
N THR A 633 18.06 18.97 21.68
CA THR A 633 19.20 18.78 20.78
C THR A 633 19.68 17.33 20.73
N ALA A 634 19.88 16.70 21.89
CA ALA A 634 20.39 15.33 21.95
C ALA A 634 19.43 14.31 21.28
N ALA A 635 18.11 14.44 21.50
CA ALA A 635 17.11 13.58 20.89
C ALA A 635 17.00 13.83 19.38
N THR A 636 17.04 15.11 18.96
CA THR A 636 17.02 15.51 17.55
C THR A 636 18.22 14.94 16.79
N LEU A 637 19.43 15.13 17.32
CA LEU A 637 20.65 14.62 16.69
C LEU A 637 20.68 13.08 16.69
N HIS A 638 20.18 12.43 17.75
CA HIS A 638 20.09 10.97 17.75
C HIS A 638 19.23 10.42 16.58
N LEU A 639 18.15 11.09 16.23
CA LEU A 639 17.35 10.72 15.07
C LEU A 639 18.04 11.09 13.74
N LEU A 640 18.56 12.30 13.61
CA LEU A 640 19.17 12.76 12.36
C LEU A 640 20.47 12.02 12.04
N ASP A 641 21.40 11.94 13.00
CA ASP A 641 22.71 11.30 12.83
C ASP A 641 22.63 9.76 12.90
N GLY A 642 21.61 9.23 13.53
CA GLY A 642 21.33 7.80 13.63
C GLY A 642 20.41 7.33 12.51
N LEU A 643 19.09 7.45 12.70
CA LEU A 643 18.07 6.83 11.84
C LEU A 643 18.12 7.37 10.41
N TRP A 644 18.07 8.70 10.22
CA TRP A 644 18.06 9.27 8.87
C TRP A 644 19.41 9.20 8.17
N ALA A 645 20.52 9.42 8.88
CA ALA A 645 21.85 9.28 8.30
C ALA A 645 22.13 7.86 7.81
N SER A 646 21.57 6.83 8.46
CA SER A 646 21.68 5.45 8.04
C SER A 646 21.08 5.22 6.64
N MET A 647 20.02 5.95 6.27
CA MET A 647 19.35 5.82 4.98
C MET A 647 20.19 6.39 3.82
N VAL A 648 21.07 7.36 4.09
CA VAL A 648 21.87 8.03 3.06
C VAL A 648 23.34 7.62 3.04
N ASN A 649 23.86 7.01 4.10
CA ASN A 649 25.29 6.68 4.22
C ASN A 649 25.66 5.26 3.82
N ASN A 650 24.70 4.33 3.74
CA ASN A 650 25.00 2.92 3.44
C ASN A 650 24.78 2.59 1.98
N ASP A 651 25.81 2.76 1.14
CA ASP A 651 25.73 2.53 -0.30
C ASP A 651 25.38 1.09 -0.70
N SER A 652 25.76 0.09 0.10
CA SER A 652 25.54 -1.33 -0.22
C SER A 652 24.08 -1.76 0.00
N TYR A 653 23.37 -1.10 0.92
CA TYR A 653 21.99 -1.43 1.31
C TYR A 653 21.02 -0.26 1.06
N SER A 654 21.51 0.90 0.68
CA SER A 654 20.68 2.05 0.37
C SER A 654 19.91 1.80 -0.92
N SER A 655 18.58 1.87 -0.84
CA SER A 655 17.72 1.91 -2.03
C SER A 655 17.78 3.26 -2.73
N GLY A 656 18.27 4.31 -2.04
CA GLY A 656 18.15 5.70 -2.47
C GLY A 656 16.77 6.29 -2.22
N ALA A 657 16.01 5.67 -1.30
CA ALA A 657 14.75 6.16 -0.75
C ALA A 657 14.73 6.04 0.78
N SER A 658 13.78 6.68 1.44
CA SER A 658 13.55 6.50 2.88
C SER A 658 12.99 5.11 3.16
N TRP A 659 13.36 4.55 4.32
CA TRP A 659 12.89 3.23 4.72
C TRP A 659 11.55 3.33 5.46
N GLU A 660 10.69 2.36 5.19
CA GLU A 660 9.51 2.15 6.03
C GLU A 660 9.90 1.44 7.34
N ARG A 661 10.82 0.46 7.25
CA ARG A 661 11.34 -0.30 8.41
C ARG A 661 12.77 -0.74 8.17
N PRO A 662 13.73 -0.22 8.94
CA PRO A 662 15.07 -0.79 8.94
C PRO A 662 15.08 -2.14 9.67
N ARG A 663 15.75 -3.14 9.13
CA ARG A 663 16.05 -4.42 9.81
C ARG A 663 17.41 -4.38 10.46
N GLU A 664 17.46 -5.05 11.63
CA GLU A 664 18.66 -5.33 12.43
C GLU A 664 19.53 -4.10 12.74
N CYS A 665 19.17 -3.44 13.81
CA CYS A 665 20.11 -2.61 14.55
C CYS A 665 20.67 -3.49 15.67
N ASP A 666 21.86 -4.07 15.50
CA ASP A 666 22.58 -4.69 16.60
C ASP A 666 22.86 -3.61 17.65
N GLY A 667 22.24 -3.76 18.83
CA GLY A 667 22.33 -2.79 19.91
C GLY A 667 23.74 -2.58 20.50
N ASN A 668 24.77 -3.18 19.89
CA ASN A 668 26.16 -3.14 20.34
C ASN A 668 27.18 -2.68 19.30
N SER A 669 26.80 -2.32 18.09
CA SER A 669 27.69 -1.72 17.11
C SER A 669 27.07 -0.47 16.50
N GLU A 670 27.84 0.61 16.45
CA GLU A 670 27.53 1.81 15.66
C GLU A 670 27.44 1.51 14.15
N ASP A 671 27.63 0.25 13.73
CA ASP A 671 27.61 -0.20 12.36
C ASP A 671 26.22 -0.65 11.94
N ALA A 672 25.57 0.23 11.20
CA ALA A 672 24.57 0.00 10.16
C ALA A 672 23.36 -0.90 10.50
N CYS A 673 22.20 -0.27 10.58
CA CYS A 673 20.94 -0.94 10.33
C CYS A 673 20.95 -1.58 8.96
N ARG A 674 20.82 -2.91 8.88
CA ARG A 674 20.79 -3.66 7.63
C ARG A 674 19.35 -3.80 7.15
N MET A 675 19.09 -3.53 5.88
CA MET A 675 17.85 -3.95 5.25
C MET A 675 17.82 -5.46 5.13
N GLY A 676 16.90 -6.11 5.79
CA GLY A 676 16.69 -7.54 5.72
C GLY A 676 15.43 -7.89 4.92
N ASP A 677 15.55 -8.87 4.06
CA ASP A 677 14.61 -9.23 3.00
C ASP A 677 13.52 -10.26 3.42
N GLU A 678 13.39 -10.58 4.70
CA GLU A 678 12.47 -11.66 5.10
C GLU A 678 11.66 -11.30 6.35
N ARG A 679 10.33 -11.30 6.24
CA ARG A 679 9.27 -11.25 7.24
C ARG A 679 8.47 -9.95 7.36
N ALA A 680 7.85 -9.53 6.29
CA ALA A 680 6.69 -8.63 6.36
C ALA A 680 5.40 -9.33 6.87
N GLN A 681 5.46 -10.63 7.20
CA GLN A 681 4.29 -11.43 7.58
C GLN A 681 3.91 -11.38 9.06
N SER A 682 4.71 -10.80 9.98
CA SER A 682 4.43 -10.93 11.42
C SER A 682 3.63 -9.77 12.04
N PHE A 683 3.27 -8.73 11.31
CA PHE A 683 2.60 -7.57 11.91
C PHE A 683 1.07 -7.67 11.99
N TYR A 684 0.48 -8.72 11.41
CA TYR A 684 -0.96 -8.99 11.47
C TYR A 684 -1.32 -10.31 12.17
N ARG A 685 -0.38 -10.95 12.83
CA ARG A 685 -0.73 -12.00 13.82
C ARG A 685 -0.81 -11.32 15.18
N GLY A 686 -2.01 -10.84 15.51
CA GLY A 686 -2.37 -10.58 16.89
C GLY A 686 -2.48 -11.92 17.61
N ASP A 687 -1.60 -12.17 18.56
CA ASP A 687 -1.88 -13.03 19.70
C ASP A 687 -2.55 -12.19 20.78
#